data_e2758df1174e208859168f3e7bbb8f67
#
_entry.id   e2758df1174e208859168f3e7bbb8f67
#
_cell.length_a   1.000
_cell.length_b   1.000
_cell.length_c   1.000
_cell.angle_alpha   90.00
_cell.angle_beta   90.00
_cell.angle_gamma   90.00
#
_symmetry.space_group_name_H-M   'P 1'
#
loop_
_entity.id
_entity.type
_entity.pdbx_description
1 polymer ?
#
loop_
_entity_poly.entity_id
_entity_poly.type
_entity_poly.pdbx_seq_one_letter_code
_entity_poly.pdbx_strand_id
1 'polypeptide(L)'
;MRLPRALLAALSALVLAVAGLAALAAPPAAARADDGCDPIDPAACLLPFPNDWYTVPDPGTPTGRRADFRTTLRNALGAPVSPEEWNRADGFSPGSMLLSRVPGVDLARSGAAPVTGIGASLAPDAPIVVIDTGTGERWPYWAETDANAPEDRRALIVRPARNFVEGHRYVVALRNLRDASGAPIAPNPAFRTLLGPDLPGGHPLDERQRSLRPVLDDLAAHGVGRDGLYLAWDFTVASRQSLTGRMLHIRDDALGRLGDRSPSFLVTRVREDVDERIAREVEGVVWAPSYLDQYGGLPGSKFRLGSDGLPARLPGNDQAVPFRCEIPRSAFEEPARPALYGHGLLGSHGEVGAGNVKAMADEHGFVFCATKWIGMADEDVPNVVSALTDVTRFRTVADRLQQGMLNFVFLGRAMTRGFPGHDAFRDGSGASLIDRGAPLAYDGNSQGGIMGGALTAVSPDLRRAVLGVPAMNYSTMLNRSSDFPQYARVFDLFYPDKLDQQIGLALIQMLWDRGEANGYAQHMTDDPLPGTPAHRVLMHVAFGDHQVANVASDVQARTIGARVHAPALRPGRSPDDAPYWGIPTFGASHDGSAMVVWDSGTPAPPTSNTPPEEGSDPHSDPRNDADARRQKAVFLETGRVVDVCGGGPCVITP
;
A
#
# COMPACT_ATOMS: atom_id res chain seq x y z
N MET A 1 -4.57 -20.23 -3.94
CA MET A 1 -5.50 -20.61 -2.82
C MET A 1 -6.93 -20.62 -3.37
N ARG A 2 -7.64 -21.76 -3.37
CA ARG A 2 -9.02 -21.81 -3.91
C ARG A 2 -9.98 -21.36 -2.81
N LEU A 3 -10.77 -20.31 -3.07
CA LEU A 3 -11.85 -19.86 -2.16
C LEU A 3 -12.80 -21.00 -1.80
N PRO A 4 -13.35 -21.03 -0.57
CA PRO A 4 -14.37 -22.00 -0.18
C PRO A 4 -15.59 -21.90 -1.13
N ARG A 5 -16.13 -23.05 -1.54
CA ARG A 5 -17.30 -23.16 -2.44
C ARG A 5 -18.51 -22.32 -2.01
N ALA A 6 -18.66 -22.03 -0.71
CA ALA A 6 -19.71 -21.18 -0.18
C ALA A 6 -19.60 -19.70 -0.61
N LEU A 7 -18.37 -19.18 -0.83
CA LEU A 7 -18.15 -17.80 -1.29
C LEU A 7 -18.49 -17.65 -2.78
N LEU A 8 -18.19 -18.65 -3.60
CA LEU A 8 -18.57 -18.67 -5.02
C LEU A 8 -20.10 -18.69 -5.19
N ALA A 9 -20.83 -19.39 -4.31
CA ALA A 9 -22.29 -19.42 -4.32
C ALA A 9 -22.90 -18.08 -3.89
N ALA A 10 -22.32 -17.38 -2.90
CA ALA A 10 -22.77 -16.06 -2.46
C ALA A 10 -22.49 -14.97 -3.51
N LEU A 11 -21.33 -15.01 -4.16
CA LEU A 11 -21.01 -14.13 -5.29
C LEU A 11 -21.94 -14.38 -6.49
N SER A 12 -22.24 -15.63 -6.81
CA SER A 12 -23.15 -15.98 -7.89
C SER A 12 -24.60 -15.54 -7.61
N ALA A 13 -25.07 -15.62 -6.37
CA ALA A 13 -26.39 -15.15 -5.98
C ALA A 13 -26.51 -13.62 -6.02
N LEU A 14 -25.46 -12.90 -5.64
CA LEU A 14 -25.40 -11.43 -5.72
C LEU A 14 -25.38 -10.95 -7.18
N VAL A 15 -24.60 -11.62 -8.05
CA VAL A 15 -24.53 -11.33 -9.48
C VAL A 15 -25.90 -11.52 -10.16
N LEU A 16 -26.66 -12.55 -9.81
CA LEU A 16 -28.00 -12.81 -10.39
C LEU A 16 -29.06 -11.82 -9.91
N ALA A 17 -28.95 -11.32 -8.67
CA ALA A 17 -29.89 -10.32 -8.14
C ALA A 17 -29.67 -8.92 -8.75
N VAL A 18 -28.44 -8.58 -9.12
CA VAL A 18 -28.10 -7.27 -9.70
C VAL A 18 -28.30 -7.24 -11.21
N ALA A 19 -28.10 -8.36 -11.92
CA ALA A 19 -28.33 -8.44 -13.37
C ALA A 19 -29.81 -8.16 -13.78
N GLY A 20 -30.76 -8.36 -12.87
CA GLY A 20 -32.17 -8.03 -13.10
C GLY A 20 -32.51 -6.54 -13.00
N LEU A 21 -31.65 -5.71 -12.40
CA LEU A 21 -31.87 -4.27 -12.16
C LEU A 21 -31.11 -3.36 -13.15
N ALA A 22 -30.13 -3.90 -13.86
CA ALA A 22 -29.27 -3.10 -14.77
C ALA A 22 -29.92 -2.72 -16.12
N ALA A 23 -31.14 -3.11 -16.40
CA ALA A 23 -31.80 -2.90 -17.69
C ALA A 23 -32.40 -1.49 -17.91
N LEU A 24 -32.21 -0.53 -17.00
CA LEU A 24 -32.74 0.83 -17.08
C LEU A 24 -31.66 1.90 -16.79
N ALA A 25 -30.49 1.79 -17.43
CA ALA A 25 -29.48 2.84 -17.33
C ALA A 25 -29.96 4.06 -18.15
N ALA A 26 -30.28 5.15 -17.47
CA ALA A 26 -30.47 6.45 -18.10
C ALA A 26 -29.12 6.95 -18.63
N PRO A 27 -29.10 7.70 -19.76
CA PRO A 27 -27.86 8.30 -20.27
C PRO A 27 -27.22 9.20 -19.23
N PRO A 28 -25.88 9.31 -19.19
CA PRO A 28 -25.20 10.19 -18.23
C PRO A 28 -25.71 11.61 -18.39
N ALA A 29 -26.20 12.21 -17.32
CA ALA A 29 -26.61 13.60 -17.30
C ALA A 29 -25.38 14.47 -17.55
N ALA A 30 -25.46 15.39 -18.50
CA ALA A 30 -24.44 16.41 -18.72
C ALA A 30 -24.19 17.16 -17.40
N ALA A 31 -22.92 17.20 -16.95
CA ALA A 31 -22.51 17.91 -15.75
C ALA A 31 -22.95 19.39 -15.83
N ARG A 32 -23.60 19.89 -14.79
CA ARG A 32 -23.95 21.29 -14.66
C ARG A 32 -22.77 22.05 -14.03
N ALA A 33 -22.60 23.33 -14.43
CA ALA A 33 -21.50 24.17 -13.99
C ALA A 33 -21.43 24.45 -12.46
N ASP A 34 -22.38 23.94 -11.67
CA ASP A 34 -22.45 24.08 -10.21
C ASP A 34 -22.11 22.81 -9.43
N ASP A 35 -21.63 21.76 -10.10
CA ASP A 35 -21.50 20.42 -9.48
C ASP A 35 -20.18 20.19 -8.73
N GLY A 36 -19.33 21.22 -8.55
CA GLY A 36 -18.04 21.11 -7.84
C GLY A 36 -16.92 20.48 -8.66
N CYS A 37 -17.11 20.20 -9.95
CA CYS A 37 -16.07 19.69 -10.86
C CYS A 37 -15.04 20.77 -11.20
N ASP A 38 -13.78 20.39 -11.46
CA ASP A 38 -12.77 21.30 -11.99
C ASP A 38 -13.14 21.71 -13.44
N PRO A 39 -13.35 22.98 -13.72
CA PRO A 39 -13.68 23.44 -15.06
C PRO A 39 -12.51 23.36 -16.05
N ILE A 40 -11.35 22.93 -15.62
CA ILE A 40 -10.16 22.72 -16.48
C ILE A 40 -10.39 21.60 -17.51
N ASP A 41 -11.14 20.56 -17.16
CA ASP A 41 -11.64 19.53 -18.06
C ASP A 41 -13.12 19.24 -17.77
N PRO A 42 -14.04 20.03 -18.35
CA PRO A 42 -15.47 19.88 -18.05
C PRO A 42 -16.08 18.56 -18.55
N ALA A 43 -15.33 17.79 -19.36
CA ALA A 43 -15.78 16.48 -19.85
C ALA A 43 -15.46 15.33 -18.89
N ALA A 44 -14.62 15.56 -17.86
CA ALA A 44 -14.16 14.53 -16.94
C ALA A 44 -14.04 15.10 -15.51
N CYS A 45 -15.17 15.11 -14.80
CA CYS A 45 -15.19 15.52 -13.40
C CYS A 45 -14.17 14.75 -12.56
N LEU A 46 -13.55 15.38 -11.57
CA LEU A 46 -12.45 14.92 -10.74
C LEU A 46 -11.09 14.75 -11.46
N LEU A 47 -10.99 15.02 -12.74
CA LEU A 47 -9.72 15.05 -13.46
C LEU A 47 -9.27 16.48 -13.79
N PRO A 48 -7.96 16.75 -13.75
CA PRO A 48 -6.88 15.86 -13.34
C PRO A 48 -6.94 15.54 -11.85
N PHE A 49 -6.42 14.36 -11.46
CA PHE A 49 -6.35 13.92 -10.05
C PHE A 49 -4.93 13.44 -9.72
N PRO A 50 -4.39 13.64 -8.49
CA PRO A 50 -4.90 14.55 -7.45
C PRO A 50 -4.78 16.03 -7.88
N ASN A 51 -5.57 16.93 -7.26
CA ASN A 51 -5.63 18.31 -7.68
C ASN A 51 -6.06 19.22 -6.52
N ASP A 52 -5.31 20.28 -6.26
CA ASP A 52 -5.60 21.24 -5.19
C ASP A 52 -6.87 22.07 -5.42
N TRP A 53 -7.47 22.00 -6.60
CA TRP A 53 -8.84 22.50 -6.83
C TRP A 53 -9.87 21.86 -5.88
N TYR A 54 -9.62 20.61 -5.45
CA TYR A 54 -10.45 19.88 -4.50
C TYR A 54 -9.97 20.01 -3.06
N THR A 55 -9.33 21.13 -2.74
CA THR A 55 -8.92 21.49 -1.37
C THR A 55 -9.31 22.94 -1.06
N VAL A 56 -9.39 23.25 0.22
CA VAL A 56 -9.60 24.62 0.72
C VAL A 56 -8.47 25.00 1.67
N PRO A 57 -8.13 26.30 1.81
CA PRO A 57 -7.20 26.75 2.83
C PRO A 57 -7.70 26.38 4.23
N ASP A 58 -6.84 25.77 5.03
CA ASP A 58 -7.10 25.45 6.44
C ASP A 58 -5.81 25.62 7.27
N PRO A 59 -5.61 26.76 7.91
CA PRO A 59 -4.42 27.02 8.70
C PRO A 59 -4.32 26.13 9.96
N GLY A 60 -5.34 25.36 10.29
CA GLY A 60 -5.34 24.38 11.37
C GLY A 60 -4.66 23.06 11.02
N THR A 61 -4.22 22.88 9.78
CA THR A 61 -3.50 21.68 9.32
C THR A 61 -2.03 21.97 9.04
N PRO A 62 -1.14 20.97 9.13
CA PRO A 62 0.27 21.15 8.81
C PRO A 62 0.55 21.60 7.36
N THR A 63 -0.27 21.19 6.40
CA THR A 63 -0.15 21.61 5.00
C THR A 63 -0.75 22.98 4.71
N GLY A 64 -1.54 23.55 5.63
CA GLY A 64 -2.33 24.75 5.41
C GLY A 64 -3.57 24.54 4.51
N ARG A 65 -3.90 23.29 4.18
CA ARG A 65 -5.01 22.91 3.29
C ARG A 65 -5.82 21.77 3.92
N ARG A 66 -7.05 21.61 3.39
CA ARG A 66 -7.94 20.48 3.69
C ARG A 66 -8.66 20.06 2.42
N ALA A 67 -8.79 18.75 2.20
CA ALA A 67 -9.59 18.22 1.10
C ALA A 67 -11.05 18.69 1.22
N ASP A 68 -11.64 19.10 0.11
CA ASP A 68 -13.02 19.58 0.00
C ASP A 68 -13.66 19.06 -1.29
N PHE A 69 -13.87 17.74 -1.33
CA PHE A 69 -14.62 17.13 -2.41
C PHE A 69 -16.10 17.47 -2.25
N ARG A 70 -16.63 18.30 -3.13
CA ARG A 70 -18.05 18.68 -3.21
C ARG A 70 -18.83 17.74 -4.10
N THR A 71 -18.14 17.07 -5.00
CA THR A 71 -18.67 16.03 -5.87
C THR A 71 -17.79 14.80 -5.78
N THR A 72 -18.36 13.63 -6.06
CA THR A 72 -17.67 12.35 -6.02
C THR A 72 -18.23 11.41 -7.07
N LEU A 73 -17.65 10.21 -7.16
CA LEU A 73 -18.16 9.15 -8.00
C LEU A 73 -19.57 8.73 -7.57
N ARG A 74 -20.33 8.21 -8.53
CA ARG A 74 -21.62 7.56 -8.28
C ARG A 74 -21.54 6.11 -8.70
N ASN A 75 -22.10 5.23 -7.89
CA ASN A 75 -22.22 3.84 -8.29
C ASN A 75 -23.34 3.62 -9.31
N ALA A 76 -23.43 2.44 -9.90
CA ALA A 76 -24.45 2.08 -10.90
C ALA A 76 -25.90 2.22 -10.41
N LEU A 77 -26.13 2.30 -9.11
CA LEU A 77 -27.44 2.56 -8.50
C LEU A 77 -27.72 4.07 -8.35
N GLY A 78 -26.80 4.93 -8.78
CA GLY A 78 -26.90 6.38 -8.67
C GLY A 78 -26.54 6.96 -7.29
N ALA A 79 -26.12 6.10 -6.33
CA ALA A 79 -25.69 6.57 -5.01
C ALA A 79 -24.31 7.22 -5.08
N PRO A 80 -24.14 8.46 -4.56
CA PRO A 80 -22.85 9.11 -4.53
C PRO A 80 -21.96 8.48 -3.45
N VAL A 81 -20.65 8.44 -3.69
CA VAL A 81 -19.65 8.18 -2.64
C VAL A 81 -19.65 9.38 -1.69
N SER A 82 -19.85 9.14 -0.39
CA SER A 82 -19.79 10.22 0.60
C SER A 82 -18.35 10.71 0.79
N PRO A 83 -18.04 11.99 0.60
CA PRO A 83 -16.69 12.52 0.72
C PRO A 83 -16.23 12.76 2.17
N GLU A 84 -17.09 12.53 3.17
CA GLU A 84 -16.85 12.91 4.57
C GLU A 84 -15.49 12.45 5.09
N GLU A 85 -15.08 11.23 4.79
CA GLU A 85 -13.84 10.68 5.32
C GLU A 85 -12.61 11.22 4.57
N TRP A 86 -12.73 11.47 3.26
CA TRP A 86 -11.67 12.08 2.46
C TRP A 86 -11.46 13.55 2.83
N ASN A 87 -12.54 14.28 3.10
CA ASN A 87 -12.50 15.69 3.51
C ASN A 87 -11.90 15.93 4.91
N ARG A 88 -11.48 14.87 5.59
CA ARG A 88 -10.67 14.95 6.82
C ARG A 88 -9.18 15.04 6.54
N ALA A 89 -8.72 14.66 5.35
CA ALA A 89 -7.32 14.71 4.97
C ALA A 89 -6.88 16.15 4.69
N ASP A 90 -5.61 16.44 4.92
CA ASP A 90 -4.99 17.74 4.63
C ASP A 90 -4.16 17.73 3.33
N GLY A 91 -4.39 16.74 2.49
CA GLY A 91 -3.73 16.54 1.20
C GLY A 91 -4.04 15.15 0.65
N PHE A 92 -3.29 14.76 -0.39
CA PHE A 92 -3.49 13.53 -1.14
C PHE A 92 -2.46 12.45 -0.75
N SER A 93 -2.68 11.21 -1.22
CA SER A 93 -1.77 10.09 -0.98
C SER A 93 -0.34 10.38 -1.42
N PRO A 94 0.69 10.01 -0.63
CA PRO A 94 2.08 10.17 -1.05
C PRO A 94 2.46 9.28 -2.24
N GLY A 95 1.71 8.21 -2.51
CA GLY A 95 1.87 7.36 -3.70
C GLY A 95 0.79 7.58 -4.75
N SER A 96 0.10 8.72 -4.76
CA SER A 96 -0.97 8.99 -5.72
C SER A 96 -0.51 8.80 -7.16
N MET A 97 -1.27 7.99 -7.91
CA MET A 97 -1.20 8.06 -9.35
C MET A 97 -1.79 9.38 -9.85
N LEU A 98 -1.11 10.01 -10.81
CA LEU A 98 -1.58 11.24 -11.44
C LEU A 98 -2.43 10.85 -12.66
N LEU A 99 -3.71 11.16 -12.58
CA LEU A 99 -4.70 10.78 -13.58
C LEU A 99 -5.11 11.99 -14.43
N SER A 100 -5.18 11.78 -15.72
CA SER A 100 -5.76 12.76 -16.65
C SER A 100 -6.40 12.06 -17.84
N ARG A 101 -7.19 12.77 -18.60
CA ARG A 101 -7.76 12.31 -19.86
C ARG A 101 -7.08 13.00 -21.02
N VAL A 102 -6.42 12.22 -21.88
CA VAL A 102 -5.74 12.71 -23.11
C VAL A 102 -6.17 11.83 -24.27
N PRO A 103 -7.30 12.14 -24.91
CA PRO A 103 -7.80 11.31 -26.01
C PRO A 103 -6.79 11.18 -27.14
N GLY A 104 -6.56 9.92 -27.60
CA GLY A 104 -5.69 9.61 -28.73
C GLY A 104 -4.20 9.74 -28.45
N VAL A 105 -3.76 9.91 -27.18
CA VAL A 105 -2.32 10.01 -26.88
C VAL A 105 -1.57 8.73 -27.22
N ASP A 106 -0.44 8.89 -27.90
CA ASP A 106 0.59 7.86 -28.05
C ASP A 106 1.79 8.25 -27.18
N LEU A 107 1.98 7.53 -26.09
CA LEU A 107 3.02 7.84 -25.11
C LEU A 107 4.43 7.63 -25.68
N ALA A 108 4.64 6.60 -26.51
CA ALA A 108 5.92 6.32 -27.12
C ALA A 108 6.32 7.42 -28.11
N ARG A 109 5.38 7.85 -28.97
CA ARG A 109 5.61 8.96 -29.91
C ARG A 109 5.75 10.31 -29.21
N SER A 110 5.13 10.46 -28.05
CA SER A 110 5.32 11.63 -27.21
C SER A 110 6.67 11.64 -26.49
N GLY A 111 7.35 10.49 -26.38
CA GLY A 111 8.59 10.35 -25.62
C GLY A 111 8.38 10.28 -24.11
N ALA A 112 7.20 9.85 -23.64
CA ALA A 112 6.91 9.66 -22.22
C ALA A 112 7.67 8.43 -21.69
N ALA A 113 8.22 8.55 -20.48
CA ALA A 113 8.99 7.50 -19.84
C ALA A 113 8.13 6.25 -19.57
N PRO A 114 8.43 5.09 -20.19
CA PRO A 114 7.76 3.83 -19.89
C PRO A 114 8.25 3.27 -18.55
N VAL A 115 7.57 2.27 -18.02
CA VAL A 115 7.99 1.56 -16.79
C VAL A 115 9.38 0.95 -16.94
N THR A 116 9.78 0.55 -18.14
CA THR A 116 11.10 -0.02 -18.46
C THR A 116 12.21 1.03 -18.58
N GLY A 117 11.88 2.32 -18.61
CA GLY A 117 12.83 3.42 -18.83
C GLY A 117 12.58 4.64 -17.94
N ILE A 118 12.39 4.42 -16.63
CA ILE A 118 12.03 5.47 -15.64
C ILE A 118 12.97 6.69 -15.72
N GLY A 119 14.26 6.47 -15.96
CA GLY A 119 15.25 7.55 -16.03
C GLY A 119 14.93 8.64 -17.07
N ALA A 120 14.23 8.30 -18.14
CA ALA A 120 13.79 9.25 -19.17
C ALA A 120 12.80 10.31 -18.63
N SER A 121 12.13 10.06 -17.52
CA SER A 121 11.21 11.02 -16.89
C SER A 121 11.90 12.30 -16.40
N LEU A 122 13.19 12.24 -16.14
CA LEU A 122 14.00 13.37 -15.66
C LEU A 122 14.67 14.18 -16.78
N ALA A 123 14.48 13.77 -18.04
CA ALA A 123 15.04 14.48 -19.18
C ALA A 123 14.48 15.91 -19.29
N PRO A 124 15.32 16.91 -19.68
CA PRO A 124 14.87 18.30 -19.81
C PRO A 124 13.66 18.49 -20.73
N ASP A 125 13.55 17.68 -21.76
CA ASP A 125 12.51 17.70 -22.78
C ASP A 125 11.38 16.70 -22.52
N ALA A 126 11.37 15.98 -21.39
CA ALA A 126 10.32 15.05 -21.02
C ALA A 126 8.93 15.67 -21.21
N PRO A 127 7.97 14.95 -21.85
CA PRO A 127 6.64 15.48 -22.15
C PRO A 127 5.74 15.57 -20.92
N ILE A 128 6.06 14.86 -19.86
CA ILE A 128 5.41 14.93 -18.57
C ILE A 128 6.44 15.47 -17.58
N VAL A 129 6.08 16.51 -16.85
CA VAL A 129 6.96 17.13 -15.87
C VAL A 129 6.25 17.14 -14.53
N VAL A 130 6.92 16.62 -13.49
CA VAL A 130 6.46 16.66 -12.11
C VAL A 130 7.56 17.33 -11.29
N ILE A 131 7.25 18.40 -10.58
CA ILE A 131 8.22 19.19 -9.82
C ILE A 131 7.75 19.33 -8.39
N ASP A 132 8.62 18.99 -7.44
CA ASP A 132 8.47 19.35 -6.04
C ASP A 132 8.75 20.85 -5.88
N THR A 133 7.75 21.65 -5.54
CA THR A 133 7.90 23.10 -5.43
C THR A 133 8.72 23.52 -4.21
N GLY A 134 8.88 22.65 -3.21
CA GLY A 134 9.69 22.93 -2.03
C GLY A 134 11.20 22.82 -2.29
N THR A 135 11.61 21.90 -3.18
CA THR A 135 13.02 21.64 -3.49
C THR A 135 13.42 22.07 -4.90
N GLY A 136 12.47 22.24 -5.81
CA GLY A 136 12.70 22.44 -7.24
C GLY A 136 13.10 21.17 -7.99
N GLU A 137 13.10 20.02 -7.33
CA GLU A 137 13.50 18.74 -7.91
C GLU A 137 12.45 18.21 -8.87
N ARG A 138 12.88 17.72 -10.05
CA ARG A 138 12.03 16.91 -10.93
C ARG A 138 11.81 15.54 -10.32
N TRP A 139 10.53 15.11 -10.25
CA TRP A 139 10.18 13.83 -9.64
C TRP A 139 10.18 12.70 -10.66
N PRO A 140 10.82 11.56 -10.37
CA PRO A 140 10.85 10.43 -11.28
C PRO A 140 9.49 9.70 -11.31
N TYR A 141 9.08 9.29 -12.51
CA TYR A 141 7.81 8.61 -12.75
C TYR A 141 7.93 7.66 -13.95
N TRP A 142 6.91 6.84 -14.14
CA TRP A 142 6.59 6.24 -15.43
C TRP A 142 5.16 6.58 -15.84
N ALA A 143 4.88 6.51 -17.13
CA ALA A 143 3.57 6.79 -17.69
C ALA A 143 3.03 5.60 -18.47
N GLU A 144 1.73 5.37 -18.33
CA GLU A 144 0.99 4.32 -19.02
C GLU A 144 -0.43 4.79 -19.35
N THR A 145 -1.10 4.14 -20.27
CA THR A 145 -2.54 4.27 -20.46
C THR A 145 -3.23 3.04 -19.89
N ASP A 146 -4.43 3.21 -19.33
CA ASP A 146 -5.18 2.08 -18.75
C ASP A 146 -5.49 1.00 -19.79
N ALA A 147 -4.79 -0.13 -19.71
CA ALA A 147 -4.96 -1.26 -20.61
C ALA A 147 -6.29 -2.00 -20.41
N ASN A 148 -6.98 -1.77 -19.27
CA ASN A 148 -8.27 -2.40 -18.96
C ASN A 148 -9.47 -1.60 -19.50
N ALA A 149 -9.23 -0.44 -20.13
CA ALA A 149 -10.27 0.46 -20.62
C ALA A 149 -10.38 0.49 -22.16
N PRO A 150 -11.59 0.69 -22.72
CA PRO A 150 -11.72 1.02 -24.13
C PRO A 150 -11.06 2.38 -24.42
N GLU A 151 -10.63 2.58 -25.66
CA GLU A 151 -9.77 3.70 -26.06
C GLU A 151 -10.33 5.08 -25.67
N ASP A 152 -11.63 5.28 -25.83
CA ASP A 152 -12.33 6.55 -25.52
C ASP A 152 -12.48 6.83 -24.02
N ARG A 153 -12.27 5.81 -23.17
CA ARG A 153 -12.35 5.89 -21.70
C ARG A 153 -11.03 5.62 -20.99
N ARG A 154 -9.91 5.61 -21.71
CA ARG A 154 -8.59 5.39 -21.14
C ARG A 154 -8.11 6.59 -20.34
N ALA A 155 -7.71 6.36 -19.11
CA ALA A 155 -6.92 7.31 -18.34
C ALA A 155 -5.47 7.30 -18.85
N LEU A 156 -4.84 8.48 -18.92
CA LEU A 156 -3.41 8.60 -18.81
C LEU A 156 -3.06 8.51 -17.33
N ILE A 157 -2.22 7.55 -16.98
CA ILE A 157 -1.78 7.28 -15.60
C ILE A 157 -0.28 7.55 -15.52
N VAL A 158 0.10 8.48 -14.65
CA VAL A 158 1.51 8.75 -14.32
C VAL A 158 1.75 8.32 -12.88
N ARG A 159 2.69 7.39 -12.69
CA ARG A 159 2.95 6.81 -11.38
C ARG A 159 4.32 7.26 -10.84
N PRO A 160 4.39 7.77 -9.62
CA PRO A 160 5.67 8.15 -9.03
C PRO A 160 6.55 6.91 -8.82
N ALA A 161 7.82 7.00 -9.23
CA ALA A 161 8.79 5.93 -9.03
C ALA A 161 9.24 5.74 -7.57
N ARG A 162 9.02 6.74 -6.75
CA ARG A 162 9.10 6.75 -5.27
C ARG A 162 7.99 7.66 -4.74
N ASN A 163 7.57 7.48 -3.50
CA ASN A 163 6.54 8.34 -2.91
C ASN A 163 6.92 9.83 -2.98
N PHE A 164 5.93 10.66 -3.20
CA PHE A 164 6.03 12.11 -3.01
C PHE A 164 6.30 12.43 -1.53
N VAL A 165 7.01 13.51 -1.26
CA VAL A 165 7.34 13.92 0.12
C VAL A 165 6.08 14.45 0.82
N GLU A 166 5.85 13.98 2.02
CA GLU A 166 4.73 14.38 2.86
C GLU A 166 4.71 15.89 3.11
N GLY A 167 3.54 16.49 2.98
CA GLY A 167 3.34 17.93 3.17
C GLY A 167 3.85 18.82 2.05
N HIS A 168 4.54 18.29 1.03
CA HIS A 168 5.02 19.07 -0.11
C HIS A 168 3.93 19.27 -1.15
N ARG A 169 4.03 20.39 -1.88
CA ARG A 169 3.21 20.69 -3.04
C ARG A 169 3.99 20.36 -4.31
N TYR A 170 3.30 19.75 -5.27
CA TYR A 170 3.84 19.38 -6.57
C TYR A 170 3.09 20.11 -7.67
N VAL A 171 3.81 20.51 -8.73
CA VAL A 171 3.23 20.97 -9.97
C VAL A 171 3.45 19.94 -11.06
N VAL A 172 2.44 19.75 -11.89
CA VAL A 172 2.44 18.78 -12.99
C VAL A 172 2.16 19.49 -14.30
N ALA A 173 2.92 19.15 -15.35
CA ALA A 173 2.68 19.63 -16.71
C ALA A 173 2.72 18.50 -17.72
N LEU A 174 1.73 18.45 -18.59
CA LEU A 174 1.70 17.65 -19.81
C LEU A 174 1.97 18.58 -20.98
N ARG A 175 2.98 18.26 -21.81
CA ARG A 175 3.41 19.12 -22.91
C ARG A 175 3.83 18.31 -24.15
N ASN A 176 3.71 18.92 -25.32
CA ASN A 176 4.21 18.36 -26.59
C ASN A 176 3.69 16.92 -26.88
N LEU A 177 2.50 16.59 -26.36
CA LEU A 177 1.90 15.28 -26.56
C LEU A 177 1.54 15.04 -28.03
N ARG A 178 1.67 13.80 -28.47
CA ARG A 178 1.43 13.38 -29.86
C ARG A 178 0.44 12.22 -29.91
N ASP A 179 -0.31 12.18 -31.00
CA ASP A 179 -1.18 11.06 -31.34
C ASP A 179 -0.41 9.95 -32.09
N ALA A 180 -1.11 8.87 -32.44
CA ALA A 180 -0.57 7.73 -33.18
C ALA A 180 -0.04 8.09 -34.57
N SER A 181 -0.45 9.20 -35.19
CA SER A 181 0.11 9.71 -36.45
C SER A 181 1.39 10.53 -36.26
N GLY A 182 1.71 10.91 -34.98
CA GLY A 182 2.78 11.83 -34.62
C GLY A 182 2.37 13.31 -34.65
N ALA A 183 1.09 13.61 -34.92
CA ALA A 183 0.59 14.97 -34.87
C ALA A 183 0.47 15.47 -33.41
N PRO A 184 0.71 16.78 -33.15
CA PRO A 184 0.57 17.34 -31.82
C PRO A 184 -0.91 17.35 -31.39
N ILE A 185 -1.16 16.95 -30.13
CA ILE A 185 -2.49 16.99 -29.53
C ILE A 185 -2.71 18.40 -28.92
N ALA A 186 -3.73 19.07 -29.39
CA ALA A 186 -4.11 20.37 -28.87
C ALA A 186 -4.79 20.26 -27.50
N PRO A 187 -4.54 21.20 -26.55
CA PRO A 187 -5.26 21.25 -25.30
C PRO A 187 -6.76 21.47 -25.51
N ASN A 188 -7.57 21.06 -24.54
CA ASN A 188 -9.01 21.28 -24.59
C ASN A 188 -9.34 22.81 -24.60
N PRO A 189 -10.54 23.22 -25.08
CA PRO A 189 -10.90 24.63 -25.19
C PRO A 189 -10.86 25.41 -23.86
N ALA A 190 -11.24 24.77 -22.74
CA ALA A 190 -11.21 25.39 -21.43
C ALA A 190 -9.76 25.72 -21.02
N PHE A 191 -8.85 24.75 -21.12
CA PHE A 191 -7.44 24.97 -20.76
C PHE A 191 -6.77 26.03 -21.68
N ARG A 192 -7.08 26.02 -22.97
CA ARG A 192 -6.60 27.10 -23.88
C ARG A 192 -7.06 28.50 -23.44
N THR A 193 -8.30 28.62 -22.97
CA THR A 193 -8.81 29.87 -22.42
C THR A 193 -8.08 30.30 -21.16
N LEU A 194 -7.76 29.33 -20.27
CA LEU A 194 -7.02 29.58 -19.03
C LEU A 194 -5.56 30.02 -19.27
N LEU A 195 -4.95 29.63 -20.39
CA LEU A 195 -3.59 30.06 -20.78
C LEU A 195 -3.58 31.48 -21.40
N GLY A 196 -4.74 32.02 -21.78
CA GLY A 196 -4.90 33.30 -22.45
C GLY A 196 -4.76 34.52 -21.52
N PRO A 197 -5.13 35.71 -22.02
CA PRO A 197 -5.17 36.91 -21.22
C PRO A 197 -6.12 36.80 -20.03
N ASP A 198 -5.96 37.72 -19.06
CA ASP A 198 -6.79 37.77 -17.88
C ASP A 198 -8.29 37.86 -18.24
N LEU A 199 -9.03 36.93 -17.68
CA LEU A 199 -10.47 36.87 -17.86
C LEU A 199 -11.15 37.98 -17.04
N PRO A 200 -12.24 38.59 -17.55
CA PRO A 200 -12.99 39.58 -16.77
C PRO A 200 -13.64 38.90 -15.56
N GLY A 201 -13.76 39.67 -14.46
CA GLY A 201 -14.45 39.19 -13.27
C GLY A 201 -15.88 38.72 -13.57
N GLY A 202 -16.25 37.56 -13.03
CA GLY A 202 -17.52 36.89 -13.29
C GLY A 202 -17.54 35.97 -14.52
N HIS A 203 -16.43 35.86 -15.26
CA HIS A 203 -16.30 34.78 -16.26
C HIS A 203 -16.27 33.41 -15.57
N PRO A 204 -16.93 32.36 -16.09
CA PRO A 204 -16.99 31.04 -15.44
C PRO A 204 -15.63 30.40 -15.14
N LEU A 205 -14.57 30.76 -15.87
CA LEU A 205 -13.22 30.27 -15.68
C LEU A 205 -12.29 31.23 -14.91
N ASP A 206 -12.76 32.41 -14.46
CA ASP A 206 -11.91 33.44 -13.83
C ASP A 206 -11.24 32.90 -12.54
N GLU A 207 -12.00 32.25 -11.68
CA GLU A 207 -11.46 31.67 -10.45
C GLU A 207 -10.40 30.60 -10.75
N ARG A 208 -10.68 29.70 -11.72
CA ARG A 208 -9.74 28.66 -12.13
C ARG A 208 -8.49 29.24 -12.78
N GLN A 209 -8.62 30.30 -13.56
CA GLN A 209 -7.47 31.01 -14.14
C GLN A 209 -6.56 31.58 -13.05
N ARG A 210 -7.16 32.24 -12.04
CA ARG A 210 -6.39 32.78 -10.91
C ARG A 210 -5.68 31.71 -10.11
N SER A 211 -6.31 30.55 -9.88
CA SER A 211 -5.67 29.41 -9.18
C SER A 211 -4.56 28.75 -10.01
N LEU A 212 -4.62 28.84 -11.35
CA LEU A 212 -3.60 28.26 -12.24
C LEU A 212 -2.34 29.14 -12.35
N ARG A 213 -2.40 30.43 -12.08
CA ARG A 213 -1.23 31.33 -12.22
C ARG A 213 -0.02 30.90 -11.45
N PRO A 214 -0.10 30.59 -10.12
CA PRO A 214 1.05 30.10 -9.37
C PRO A 214 1.65 28.83 -9.98
N VAL A 215 0.83 27.95 -10.53
CA VAL A 215 1.30 26.73 -11.22
C VAL A 215 2.15 27.07 -12.44
N LEU A 216 1.67 28.02 -13.26
CA LEU A 216 2.40 28.47 -14.46
C LEU A 216 3.68 29.20 -14.11
N ASP A 217 3.68 29.98 -13.02
CA ASP A 217 4.87 30.71 -12.54
C ASP A 217 5.93 29.73 -12.01
N ASP A 218 5.54 28.71 -11.23
CA ASP A 218 6.42 27.63 -10.78
C ASP A 218 7.03 26.86 -11.96
N LEU A 219 6.20 26.50 -12.95
CA LEU A 219 6.66 25.82 -14.16
C LEU A 219 7.69 26.67 -14.93
N ALA A 220 7.40 27.96 -15.11
CA ALA A 220 8.29 28.89 -15.78
C ALA A 220 9.63 29.05 -15.05
N ALA A 221 9.61 29.12 -13.71
CA ALA A 221 10.82 29.18 -12.87
C ALA A 221 11.71 27.95 -13.06
N HIS A 222 11.14 26.81 -13.45
CA HIS A 222 11.85 25.57 -13.71
C HIS A 222 12.02 25.25 -15.21
N GLY A 223 11.92 26.26 -16.08
CA GLY A 223 12.19 26.15 -17.51
C GLY A 223 11.08 25.47 -18.34
N VAL A 224 9.87 25.41 -17.82
CA VAL A 224 8.70 24.89 -18.53
C VAL A 224 7.80 26.06 -18.92
N GLY A 225 7.92 26.51 -20.18
CA GLY A 225 7.11 27.58 -20.74
C GLY A 225 5.66 27.16 -21.02
N ARG A 226 4.82 28.15 -21.39
CA ARG A 226 3.41 27.92 -21.76
C ARG A 226 3.26 27.24 -23.12
N ASP A 227 4.26 27.38 -24.01
CA ASP A 227 4.22 26.82 -25.35
C ASP A 227 4.21 25.28 -25.30
N GLY A 228 3.32 24.67 -26.04
CA GLY A 228 3.16 23.22 -26.08
C GLY A 228 2.48 22.60 -24.86
N LEU A 229 2.06 23.38 -23.85
CA LEU A 229 1.29 22.83 -22.73
C LEU A 229 -0.05 22.28 -23.22
N TYR A 230 -0.31 21.02 -22.84
CA TYR A 230 -1.59 20.35 -23.00
C TYR A 230 -2.47 20.53 -21.76
N LEU A 231 -1.85 20.40 -20.56
CA LEU A 231 -2.52 20.51 -19.27
C LEU A 231 -1.48 20.84 -18.18
N ALA A 232 -1.86 21.61 -17.17
CA ALA A 232 -1.04 21.82 -15.98
C ALA A 232 -1.93 22.00 -14.75
N TRP A 233 -1.48 21.47 -13.61
CA TRP A 233 -2.17 21.59 -12.32
C TRP A 233 -1.19 21.38 -11.16
N ASP A 234 -1.69 21.49 -9.94
CA ASP A 234 -0.93 21.23 -8.73
C ASP A 234 -1.72 20.36 -7.74
N PHE A 235 -1.00 19.77 -6.81
CA PHE A 235 -1.56 19.06 -5.69
C PHE A 235 -0.61 19.09 -4.48
N THR A 236 -1.19 18.98 -3.29
CA THR A 236 -0.45 18.92 -2.01
C THR A 236 -0.56 17.52 -1.43
N VAL A 237 0.58 16.93 -1.06
CA VAL A 237 0.64 15.62 -0.39
C VAL A 237 0.20 15.77 1.06
N ALA A 238 -0.54 14.80 1.57
CA ALA A 238 -0.96 14.77 2.96
C ALA A 238 0.24 14.80 3.92
N SER A 239 0.06 15.46 5.05
CA SER A 239 1.09 15.51 6.09
C SER A 239 1.22 14.18 6.82
N ARG A 240 2.37 13.96 7.44
CA ARG A 240 2.59 12.85 8.39
C ARG A 240 1.47 12.75 9.43
N GLN A 241 1.00 13.88 9.97
CA GLN A 241 -0.08 13.89 10.95
C GLN A 241 -1.39 13.36 10.37
N SER A 242 -1.72 13.71 9.14
CA SER A 242 -2.94 13.23 8.47
C SER A 242 -2.86 11.73 8.16
N LEU A 243 -1.70 11.24 7.73
CA LEU A 243 -1.48 9.84 7.37
C LEU A 243 -1.41 8.93 8.59
N THR A 244 -0.58 9.28 9.59
CA THR A 244 -0.20 8.37 10.68
C THR A 244 -0.80 8.73 12.04
N GLY A 245 -1.36 9.94 12.19
CA GLY A 245 -1.75 10.50 13.48
C GLY A 245 -2.78 9.67 14.25
N ARG A 246 -3.75 9.06 13.57
CA ARG A 246 -4.74 8.18 14.21
C ARG A 246 -4.11 6.91 14.76
N MET A 247 -3.22 6.29 13.99
CA MET A 247 -2.52 5.08 14.41
C MET A 247 -1.58 5.36 15.59
N LEU A 248 -0.82 6.46 15.53
CA LEU A 248 0.04 6.88 16.64
C LEU A 248 -0.78 7.17 17.89
N HIS A 249 -1.92 7.85 17.76
CA HIS A 249 -2.80 8.16 18.88
C HIS A 249 -3.30 6.88 19.58
N ILE A 250 -3.84 5.90 18.84
CA ILE A 250 -4.33 4.66 19.47
C ILE A 250 -3.19 3.83 20.06
N ARG A 251 -2.01 3.81 19.43
CA ARG A 251 -0.81 3.15 19.93
C ARG A 251 -0.39 3.75 21.26
N ASP A 252 -0.24 5.08 21.31
CA ASP A 252 0.31 5.79 22.46
C ASP A 252 -0.66 5.78 23.64
N ASP A 253 -1.97 5.96 23.42
CA ASP A 253 -3.00 5.83 24.47
C ASP A 253 -3.02 4.39 25.02
N ALA A 254 -3.02 3.38 24.15
CA ALA A 254 -3.06 1.98 24.56
C ALA A 254 -1.81 1.57 25.35
N LEU A 255 -0.62 1.93 24.86
CA LEU A 255 0.65 1.61 25.51
C LEU A 255 0.87 2.43 26.78
N GLY A 256 0.43 3.70 26.81
CA GLY A 256 0.48 4.52 28.02
C GLY A 256 -0.34 3.92 29.17
N ARG A 257 -1.52 3.35 28.86
CA ARG A 257 -2.35 2.63 29.84
C ARG A 257 -1.77 1.29 30.26
N LEU A 258 -1.11 0.58 29.34
CA LEU A 258 -0.47 -0.70 29.61
C LEU A 258 0.78 -0.52 30.50
N GLY A 259 1.58 0.51 30.24
CA GLY A 259 2.88 0.73 30.87
C GLY A 259 3.85 -0.42 30.58
N ASP A 260 4.63 -0.80 31.60
CA ASP A 260 5.61 -1.89 31.50
C ASP A 260 5.03 -3.29 31.71
N ARG A 261 3.73 -3.41 31.93
CA ARG A 261 3.06 -4.70 32.13
C ARG A 261 2.95 -5.49 30.84
N SER A 262 2.75 -6.81 30.97
CA SER A 262 2.23 -7.63 29.88
C SER A 262 0.75 -7.34 29.66
N PRO A 263 0.24 -7.34 28.41
CA PRO A 263 -1.19 -7.46 28.19
C PRO A 263 -1.75 -8.71 28.88
N SER A 264 -3.01 -8.65 29.32
CA SER A 264 -3.70 -9.84 29.79
C SER A 264 -3.89 -10.81 28.63
N PHE A 265 -3.73 -12.11 28.89
CA PHE A 265 -3.93 -13.16 27.90
C PHE A 265 -4.47 -14.43 28.55
N LEU A 266 -5.04 -15.30 27.73
CA LEU A 266 -5.53 -16.61 28.12
C LEU A 266 -5.05 -17.64 27.08
N VAL A 267 -4.35 -18.68 27.51
CA VAL A 267 -4.07 -19.85 26.70
C VAL A 267 -5.31 -20.74 26.71
N THR A 268 -5.83 -21.04 25.55
CA THR A 268 -7.07 -21.86 25.37
C THR A 268 -6.76 -23.27 24.95
N ARG A 269 -5.63 -23.49 24.26
CA ARG A 269 -5.19 -24.80 23.81
C ARG A 269 -3.67 -24.89 23.77
N VAL A 270 -3.16 -26.03 24.21
CA VAL A 270 -1.77 -26.46 24.00
C VAL A 270 -1.81 -27.82 23.33
N ARG A 271 -1.06 -27.98 22.26
CA ARG A 271 -0.89 -29.25 21.55
C ARG A 271 0.60 -29.58 21.57
N GLU A 272 0.94 -30.70 22.19
CA GLU A 272 2.31 -31.23 22.23
C GLU A 272 2.56 -32.14 21.02
N ASP A 273 3.83 -32.29 20.68
CA ASP A 273 4.33 -33.23 19.64
C ASP A 273 3.61 -33.06 18.29
N VAL A 274 3.59 -31.80 17.80
CA VAL A 274 2.78 -31.38 16.64
C VAL A 274 3.24 -32.07 15.36
N ASP A 275 4.55 -32.02 15.07
CA ASP A 275 5.18 -32.67 13.93
C ASP A 275 6.72 -32.77 14.13
N GLU A 276 7.44 -33.13 13.08
CA GLU A 276 8.91 -33.32 13.11
C GLU A 276 9.70 -32.04 13.47
N ARG A 277 9.14 -30.86 13.29
CA ARG A 277 9.77 -29.55 13.52
C ARG A 277 9.21 -28.83 14.73
N ILE A 278 7.90 -28.95 14.96
CA ILE A 278 7.19 -28.22 16.02
C ILE A 278 6.90 -29.17 17.18
N ALA A 279 7.52 -28.86 18.32
CA ALA A 279 7.28 -29.60 19.56
C ALA A 279 5.94 -29.21 20.19
N ARG A 280 5.57 -27.90 20.12
CA ARG A 280 4.37 -27.40 20.79
C ARG A 280 3.70 -26.29 20.00
N GLU A 281 2.38 -26.38 19.88
CA GLU A 281 1.51 -25.32 19.38
C GLU A 281 0.71 -24.75 20.54
N VAL A 282 0.65 -23.42 20.65
CA VAL A 282 -0.11 -22.73 21.69
C VAL A 282 -1.10 -21.78 21.05
N GLU A 283 -2.38 -21.93 21.38
CA GLU A 283 -3.43 -21.01 20.97
C GLU A 283 -4.07 -20.31 22.16
N GLY A 284 -4.55 -19.09 21.92
CA GLY A 284 -5.21 -18.31 22.95
C GLY A 284 -5.71 -16.97 22.47
N VAL A 285 -5.95 -16.10 23.41
CA VAL A 285 -6.35 -14.72 23.16
C VAL A 285 -5.51 -13.76 24.00
N VAL A 286 -5.17 -12.60 23.40
CA VAL A 286 -4.60 -11.44 24.08
C VAL A 286 -5.66 -10.34 24.10
N TRP A 287 -5.87 -9.65 25.21
CA TRP A 287 -6.78 -8.52 25.26
C TRP A 287 -6.07 -7.24 24.85
N ALA A 288 -6.57 -6.59 23.80
CA ALA A 288 -6.13 -5.27 23.35
C ALA A 288 -7.27 -4.26 23.40
N PRO A 289 -6.99 -2.99 23.77
CA PRO A 289 -8.00 -1.94 23.73
C PRO A 289 -8.52 -1.75 22.29
N SER A 290 -9.84 -1.66 22.13
CA SER A 290 -10.48 -1.39 20.85
C SER A 290 -10.98 0.05 20.75
N TYR A 291 -10.64 0.70 19.63
CA TYR A 291 -11.08 2.06 19.27
C TYR A 291 -12.21 2.04 18.23
N LEU A 292 -12.69 0.85 17.88
CA LEU A 292 -13.78 0.65 16.93
C LEU A 292 -15.13 0.98 17.59
N ASP A 293 -16.10 1.38 16.76
CA ASP A 293 -17.44 1.84 17.17
C ASP A 293 -18.39 0.72 17.61
N GLN A 294 -17.94 -0.54 17.53
CA GLN A 294 -18.70 -1.72 17.98
C GLN A 294 -17.87 -2.54 18.97
N TYR A 295 -18.54 -3.08 19.99
CA TYR A 295 -17.92 -4.02 20.92
C TYR A 295 -17.45 -5.29 20.19
N GLY A 296 -16.24 -5.75 20.50
CA GLY A 296 -15.61 -6.90 19.87
C GLY A 296 -15.05 -6.63 18.47
N GLY A 297 -15.26 -5.44 17.91
CA GLY A 297 -14.63 -5.02 16.64
C GLY A 297 -14.99 -5.90 15.46
N LEU A 298 -16.28 -6.20 15.24
CA LEU A 298 -16.77 -7.03 14.14
C LEU A 298 -16.46 -6.43 12.75
N PRO A 299 -16.39 -7.23 11.67
CA PRO A 299 -16.30 -6.74 10.31
C PRO A 299 -17.35 -5.66 10.00
N GLY A 300 -16.93 -4.58 9.33
CA GLY A 300 -17.78 -3.42 9.07
C GLY A 300 -17.76 -2.34 10.16
N SER A 301 -17.11 -2.59 11.31
CA SER A 301 -16.84 -1.53 12.30
C SER A 301 -15.76 -0.56 11.78
N LYS A 302 -15.78 0.65 12.31
CA LYS A 302 -14.86 1.75 11.98
C LYS A 302 -14.45 2.45 13.26
N PHE A 303 -13.47 3.32 13.22
CA PHE A 303 -13.12 4.12 14.39
C PHE A 303 -14.29 5.00 14.85
N ARG A 304 -14.54 4.97 16.16
CA ARG A 304 -15.35 5.97 16.82
C ARG A 304 -14.46 7.21 17.03
N LEU A 305 -14.80 8.32 16.39
CA LEU A 305 -14.03 9.55 16.52
C LEU A 305 -14.58 10.43 17.65
N GLY A 306 -13.68 11.02 18.43
CA GLY A 306 -13.97 12.09 19.39
C GLY A 306 -14.22 13.43 18.71
N SER A 307 -14.49 14.47 19.50
CA SER A 307 -14.68 15.83 18.98
C SER A 307 -13.42 16.44 18.37
N ASP A 308 -12.25 15.89 18.70
CA ASP A 308 -10.95 16.25 18.14
C ASP A 308 -10.61 15.52 16.83
N GLY A 309 -11.50 14.64 16.35
CA GLY A 309 -11.31 13.82 15.16
C GLY A 309 -10.39 12.62 15.36
N LEU A 310 -9.92 12.36 16.58
CA LEU A 310 -9.09 11.21 16.90
C LEU A 310 -9.93 10.01 17.37
N PRO A 311 -9.45 8.77 17.19
CA PRO A 311 -10.15 7.57 17.66
C PRO A 311 -10.30 7.55 19.18
N ALA A 312 -11.52 7.30 19.66
CA ALA A 312 -11.86 7.26 21.08
C ALA A 312 -12.53 5.93 21.45
N ARG A 313 -12.11 5.34 22.58
CA ARG A 313 -12.65 4.07 23.06
C ARG A 313 -14.10 4.19 23.54
N LEU A 314 -14.89 3.16 23.33
CA LEU A 314 -16.08 2.90 24.13
C LEU A 314 -15.65 2.39 25.51
N PRO A 315 -16.35 2.75 26.61
CA PRO A 315 -16.04 2.23 27.93
C PRO A 315 -16.04 0.69 27.94
N GLY A 316 -14.96 0.08 28.43
CA GLY A 316 -14.84 -1.38 28.52
C GLY A 316 -14.71 -2.12 27.17
N ASN A 317 -14.47 -1.42 26.07
CA ASN A 317 -14.27 -2.07 24.78
C ASN A 317 -12.84 -2.59 24.64
N ASP A 318 -12.62 -3.82 25.09
CA ASP A 318 -11.40 -4.58 24.85
C ASP A 318 -11.71 -5.71 23.86
N GLN A 319 -10.84 -5.89 22.88
CA GLN A 319 -10.96 -6.94 21.90
C GLN A 319 -10.17 -8.17 22.36
N ALA A 320 -10.82 -9.35 22.30
CA ALA A 320 -10.14 -10.63 22.44
C ALA A 320 -9.45 -10.97 21.10
N VAL A 321 -8.14 -10.72 21.05
CA VAL A 321 -7.29 -10.88 19.88
C VAL A 321 -6.79 -12.32 19.84
N PRO A 322 -7.22 -13.17 18.89
CA PRO A 322 -6.76 -14.55 18.82
C PRO A 322 -5.28 -14.60 18.45
N PHE A 323 -4.55 -15.52 19.04
CA PHE A 323 -3.19 -15.82 18.64
C PHE A 323 -2.94 -17.32 18.50
N ARG A 324 -1.97 -17.65 17.66
CA ARG A 324 -1.37 -18.97 17.57
C ARG A 324 0.15 -18.83 17.53
N CYS A 325 0.84 -19.65 18.31
CA CYS A 325 2.30 -19.72 18.37
C CYS A 325 2.78 -21.12 18.01
N GLU A 326 3.86 -21.18 17.22
CA GLU A 326 4.61 -22.41 16.92
C GLU A 326 5.93 -22.38 17.68
N ILE A 327 6.12 -23.36 18.56
CA ILE A 327 7.34 -23.55 19.36
C ILE A 327 8.13 -24.69 18.76
N PRO A 328 9.30 -24.43 18.16
CA PRO A 328 10.08 -25.47 17.49
C PRO A 328 10.72 -26.44 18.49
N ARG A 329 11.14 -27.60 17.99
CA ARG A 329 11.86 -28.58 18.79
C ARG A 329 13.20 -28.06 19.28
N SER A 330 13.89 -27.25 18.45
CA SER A 330 15.13 -26.58 18.81
C SER A 330 15.00 -25.65 20.02
N ALA A 331 13.80 -25.12 20.32
CA ALA A 331 13.58 -24.27 21.51
C ALA A 331 13.72 -25.01 22.84
N PHE A 332 13.64 -26.35 22.84
CA PHE A 332 13.86 -27.20 24.03
C PHE A 332 15.33 -27.50 24.28
N GLU A 333 16.20 -27.22 23.31
CA GLU A 333 17.64 -27.29 23.44
C GLU A 333 18.25 -25.95 23.84
N GLU A 334 17.79 -24.85 23.15
CA GLU A 334 18.19 -23.48 23.42
C GLU A 334 16.97 -22.57 23.24
N PRO A 335 16.69 -21.63 24.18
CA PRO A 335 15.54 -20.71 24.07
C PRO A 335 15.54 -19.97 22.73
N ALA A 336 14.40 -20.00 22.04
CA ALA A 336 14.25 -19.45 20.69
C ALA A 336 13.84 -17.96 20.70
N ARG A 337 14.25 -17.23 19.68
CA ARG A 337 13.98 -15.79 19.52
C ARG A 337 12.49 -15.54 19.23
N PRO A 338 11.86 -14.53 19.87
CA PRO A 338 10.47 -14.18 19.59
C PRO A 338 10.33 -13.47 18.24
N ALA A 339 9.38 -13.92 17.43
CA ALA A 339 9.05 -13.27 16.17
C ALA A 339 7.53 -13.25 15.92
N LEU A 340 7.01 -12.11 15.46
CA LEU A 340 5.66 -12.00 14.94
C LEU A 340 5.62 -12.52 13.49
N TYR A 341 4.52 -13.17 13.12
CA TYR A 341 4.27 -13.58 11.74
C TYR A 341 3.02 -12.93 11.17
N GLY A 342 3.14 -12.34 9.97
CA GLY A 342 2.04 -11.73 9.22
C GLY A 342 1.51 -12.66 8.13
N HIS A 343 0.21 -12.98 8.17
CA HIS A 343 -0.45 -13.82 7.18
C HIS A 343 -0.70 -13.13 5.83
N GLY A 344 -0.89 -13.92 4.77
CA GLY A 344 -1.19 -13.48 3.41
C GLY A 344 -2.61 -12.94 3.20
N LEU A 345 -2.95 -12.67 1.92
CA LEU A 345 -4.19 -12.00 1.52
C LEU A 345 -5.43 -12.69 2.08
N LEU A 346 -6.22 -11.93 2.84
CA LEU A 346 -7.49 -12.38 3.44
C LEU A 346 -7.37 -13.76 4.13
N GLY A 347 -6.20 -13.99 4.73
CA GLY A 347 -5.87 -15.20 5.47
C GLY A 347 -6.18 -15.10 6.95
N SER A 348 -5.51 -15.90 7.76
CA SER A 348 -5.70 -15.92 9.21
C SER A 348 -4.39 -16.22 9.95
N HIS A 349 -4.40 -16.02 11.27
CA HIS A 349 -3.28 -16.35 12.15
C HIS A 349 -2.86 -17.84 12.08
N GLY A 350 -3.73 -18.72 11.55
CA GLY A 350 -3.41 -20.13 11.33
C GLY A 350 -2.27 -20.36 10.33
N GLU A 351 -1.96 -19.39 9.46
CA GLU A 351 -0.87 -19.47 8.49
C GLU A 351 0.52 -19.56 9.14
N VAL A 352 0.66 -19.17 10.41
CA VAL A 352 1.92 -19.39 11.15
C VAL A 352 2.32 -20.88 11.20
N GLY A 353 1.36 -21.79 11.07
CA GLY A 353 1.59 -23.24 10.96
C GLY A 353 1.96 -23.73 9.55
N ALA A 354 2.24 -22.84 8.58
CA ALA A 354 2.68 -23.24 7.24
C ALA A 354 4.10 -23.83 7.26
N GLY A 355 4.39 -24.75 6.33
CA GLY A 355 5.65 -25.50 6.29
C GLY A 355 6.91 -24.63 6.25
N ASN A 356 6.88 -23.54 5.49
CA ASN A 356 7.99 -22.57 5.42
C ASN A 356 8.23 -21.84 6.74
N VAL A 357 7.19 -21.52 7.50
CA VAL A 357 7.30 -20.86 8.81
C VAL A 357 7.85 -21.83 9.85
N LYS A 358 7.33 -23.07 9.86
CA LYS A 358 7.84 -24.15 10.73
C LYS A 358 9.31 -24.48 10.43
N ALA A 359 9.69 -24.49 9.13
CA ALA A 359 11.07 -24.66 8.72
C ALA A 359 11.96 -23.53 9.27
N MET A 360 11.56 -22.27 9.08
CA MET A 360 12.27 -21.10 9.61
C MET A 360 12.37 -21.14 11.14
N ALA A 361 11.31 -21.58 11.83
CA ALA A 361 11.27 -21.70 13.28
C ALA A 361 12.32 -22.67 13.80
N ASP A 362 12.34 -23.90 13.26
CA ASP A 362 13.17 -24.99 13.76
C ASP A 362 14.62 -24.92 13.29
N GLU A 363 14.84 -24.62 12.00
CA GLU A 363 16.18 -24.47 11.41
C GLU A 363 16.98 -23.32 12.03
N HIS A 364 16.29 -22.28 12.52
CA HIS A 364 16.93 -21.02 12.92
C HIS A 364 16.54 -20.51 14.32
N GLY A 365 15.85 -21.30 15.14
CA GLY A 365 15.54 -21.00 16.53
C GLY A 365 14.64 -19.78 16.73
N PHE A 366 13.43 -19.79 16.13
CA PHE A 366 12.40 -18.78 16.34
C PHE A 366 11.12 -19.37 16.92
N VAL A 367 10.52 -18.70 17.90
CA VAL A 367 9.11 -18.88 18.26
C VAL A 367 8.31 -17.87 17.46
N PHE A 368 7.54 -18.35 16.48
CA PHE A 368 6.63 -17.49 15.71
C PHE A 368 5.24 -17.47 16.32
N CYS A 369 4.71 -16.27 16.55
CA CYS A 369 3.32 -16.07 16.92
C CYS A 369 2.64 -15.15 15.91
N ALA A 370 1.37 -15.44 15.60
CA ALA A 370 0.56 -14.65 14.67
C ALA A 370 -0.78 -14.28 15.29
N THR A 371 -1.33 -13.17 14.82
CA THR A 371 -2.73 -12.77 14.96
C THR A 371 -3.30 -12.38 13.60
N LYS A 372 -4.58 -11.93 13.57
CA LYS A 372 -5.25 -11.55 12.32
C LYS A 372 -4.97 -10.09 11.94
N TRP A 373 -4.73 -9.85 10.65
CA TRP A 373 -4.84 -8.53 10.04
C TRP A 373 -6.32 -8.17 9.88
N ILE A 374 -7.01 -7.84 10.99
CA ILE A 374 -8.41 -7.44 10.92
C ILE A 374 -8.57 -6.23 10.01
N GLY A 375 -9.62 -6.24 9.18
CA GLY A 375 -9.80 -5.35 8.03
C GLY A 375 -9.50 -6.06 6.71
N MET A 376 -8.53 -6.98 6.70
CA MET A 376 -8.18 -7.83 5.57
C MET A 376 -7.81 -9.26 6.03
N ALA A 377 -8.57 -9.81 6.98
CA ALA A 377 -8.54 -11.22 7.36
C ALA A 377 -9.69 -12.01 6.70
N ASP A 378 -9.69 -13.32 6.89
CA ASP A 378 -10.72 -14.23 6.36
C ASP A 378 -12.16 -13.81 6.70
N GLU A 379 -12.39 -13.29 7.89
CA GLU A 379 -13.67 -12.78 8.36
C GLU A 379 -14.10 -11.47 7.70
N ASP A 380 -13.16 -10.70 7.13
CA ASP A 380 -13.43 -9.40 6.52
C ASP A 380 -13.85 -9.46 5.05
N VAL A 381 -13.75 -10.64 4.41
CA VAL A 381 -14.09 -10.81 2.98
C VAL A 381 -15.47 -10.22 2.61
N PRO A 382 -16.56 -10.47 3.36
CA PRO A 382 -17.84 -9.85 3.05
C PRO A 382 -17.82 -8.32 3.16
N ASN A 383 -17.08 -7.77 4.10
CA ASN A 383 -16.94 -6.32 4.26
C ASN A 383 -16.13 -5.70 3.12
N VAL A 384 -15.03 -6.34 2.69
CA VAL A 384 -14.23 -5.90 1.54
C VAL A 384 -15.08 -5.89 0.27
N VAL A 385 -15.84 -6.97 0.00
CA VAL A 385 -16.77 -7.02 -1.13
C VAL A 385 -17.83 -5.89 -1.03
N SER A 386 -18.38 -5.65 0.14
CA SER A 386 -19.34 -4.56 0.37
C SER A 386 -18.72 -3.18 0.12
N ALA A 387 -17.45 -2.97 0.46
CA ALA A 387 -16.75 -1.71 0.18
C ALA A 387 -16.52 -1.48 -1.32
N LEU A 388 -16.43 -2.53 -2.13
CA LEU A 388 -16.36 -2.41 -3.59
C LEU A 388 -17.72 -2.09 -4.24
N THR A 389 -18.84 -2.34 -3.57
CA THR A 389 -20.17 -1.91 -4.05
C THR A 389 -20.48 -0.46 -3.73
N ASP A 390 -19.86 0.07 -2.68
CA ASP A 390 -19.97 1.46 -2.23
C ASP A 390 -18.66 1.86 -1.57
N VAL A 391 -17.84 2.60 -2.30
CA VAL A 391 -16.50 3.04 -1.88
C VAL A 391 -16.54 3.85 -0.57
N THR A 392 -17.67 4.49 -0.22
CA THR A 392 -17.86 5.15 1.08
C THR A 392 -17.53 4.23 2.27
N ARG A 393 -17.79 2.92 2.11
CA ARG A 393 -17.56 1.91 3.16
C ARG A 393 -16.10 1.53 3.34
N PHE A 394 -15.20 1.96 2.44
CA PHE A 394 -13.79 1.54 2.49
C PHE A 394 -13.09 1.96 3.79
N ARG A 395 -13.57 3.03 4.46
CA ARG A 395 -13.08 3.40 5.80
C ARG A 395 -13.14 2.26 6.82
N THR A 396 -14.14 1.35 6.69
CA THR A 396 -14.26 0.20 7.61
C THR A 396 -13.12 -0.81 7.44
N VAL A 397 -12.52 -0.88 6.26
CA VAL A 397 -11.31 -1.67 5.99
C VAL A 397 -10.09 -0.96 6.62
N ALA A 398 -9.87 0.31 6.26
CA ALA A 398 -8.72 1.09 6.71
C ALA A 398 -8.65 1.28 8.23
N ASP A 399 -9.78 1.56 8.89
CA ASP A 399 -9.81 1.75 10.33
C ASP A 399 -9.56 0.42 11.09
N ARG A 400 -10.10 -0.69 10.57
CA ARG A 400 -9.83 -2.02 11.15
C ARG A 400 -8.37 -2.45 10.94
N LEU A 401 -7.74 -2.11 9.82
CA LEU A 401 -6.31 -2.39 9.62
C LEU A 401 -5.43 -1.68 10.66
N GLN A 402 -5.73 -0.43 10.98
CA GLN A 402 -5.02 0.29 12.05
C GLN A 402 -5.24 -0.38 13.41
N GLN A 403 -6.45 -0.83 13.73
CA GLN A 403 -6.70 -1.63 14.93
C GLN A 403 -5.93 -2.97 14.88
N GLY A 404 -5.82 -3.60 13.71
CA GLY A 404 -5.03 -4.81 13.48
C GLY A 404 -3.55 -4.61 13.80
N MET A 405 -2.95 -3.48 13.39
CA MET A 405 -1.58 -3.13 13.76
C MET A 405 -1.42 -3.01 15.28
N LEU A 406 -2.38 -2.38 15.97
CA LEU A 406 -2.37 -2.30 17.44
C LEU A 406 -2.44 -3.70 18.08
N ASN A 407 -3.24 -4.60 17.51
CA ASN A 407 -3.35 -5.98 17.97
C ASN A 407 -2.01 -6.73 17.88
N PHE A 408 -1.28 -6.55 16.77
CA PHE A 408 0.08 -7.08 16.61
C PHE A 408 1.06 -6.50 17.63
N VAL A 409 1.01 -5.20 17.91
CA VAL A 409 1.84 -4.57 18.95
C VAL A 409 1.54 -5.19 20.32
N PHE A 410 0.28 -5.45 20.63
CA PHE A 410 -0.10 -6.09 21.89
C PHE A 410 0.34 -7.56 21.97
N LEU A 411 0.22 -8.31 20.89
CA LEU A 411 0.77 -9.67 20.83
C LEU A 411 2.29 -9.68 21.04
N GLY A 412 3.04 -8.79 20.40
CA GLY A 412 4.49 -8.65 20.60
C GLY A 412 4.86 -8.35 22.06
N ARG A 413 4.06 -7.50 22.74
CA ARG A 413 4.22 -7.23 24.19
C ARG A 413 3.91 -8.46 25.04
N ALA A 414 2.91 -9.26 24.68
CA ALA A 414 2.63 -10.52 25.38
C ALA A 414 3.78 -11.51 25.20
N MET A 415 4.31 -11.64 23.98
CA MET A 415 5.44 -12.53 23.65
C MET A 415 6.70 -12.21 24.44
N THR A 416 7.03 -10.93 24.61
CA THR A 416 8.27 -10.50 25.26
C THR A 416 8.16 -10.36 26.77
N ARG A 417 6.95 -10.10 27.31
CA ARG A 417 6.78 -9.78 28.74
C ARG A 417 5.93 -10.79 29.51
N GLY A 418 4.97 -11.47 28.87
CA GLY A 418 4.03 -12.38 29.52
C GLY A 418 4.30 -13.86 29.27
N PHE A 419 4.38 -14.25 28.00
CA PHE A 419 4.53 -15.65 27.61
C PHE A 419 5.73 -16.37 28.25
N PRO A 420 6.93 -15.75 28.36
CA PRO A 420 8.06 -16.40 29.01
C PRO A 420 7.83 -16.80 30.47
N GLY A 421 6.82 -16.23 31.12
CA GLY A 421 6.41 -16.54 32.49
C GLY A 421 5.32 -17.59 32.63
N HIS A 422 4.66 -18.00 31.54
CA HIS A 422 3.51 -18.90 31.54
C HIS A 422 3.92 -20.34 31.18
N ASP A 423 3.33 -21.34 31.84
CA ASP A 423 3.72 -22.77 31.70
C ASP A 423 3.64 -23.30 30.27
N ALA A 424 2.71 -22.80 29.45
CA ALA A 424 2.61 -23.18 28.03
C ALA A 424 3.87 -22.81 27.20
N PHE A 425 4.72 -21.90 27.70
CA PHE A 425 5.94 -21.42 27.05
C PHE A 425 7.21 -21.78 27.86
N ARG A 426 7.11 -22.82 28.67
CA ARG A 426 8.22 -23.35 29.48
C ARG A 426 8.44 -24.83 29.20
N ASP A 427 9.64 -25.29 29.44
CA ASP A 427 9.97 -26.70 29.42
C ASP A 427 9.58 -27.39 30.74
N GLY A 428 9.86 -28.70 30.82
CA GLY A 428 9.59 -29.53 32.01
C GLY A 428 10.39 -29.11 33.27
N SER A 429 11.46 -28.32 33.12
CA SER A 429 12.26 -27.76 34.23
C SER A 429 11.74 -26.42 34.71
N GLY A 430 10.81 -25.80 33.97
CA GLY A 430 10.29 -24.44 34.20
C GLY A 430 11.11 -23.34 33.52
N ALA A 431 12.11 -23.68 32.71
CA ALA A 431 12.86 -22.71 31.92
C ALA A 431 12.02 -22.20 30.74
N SER A 432 12.20 -20.93 30.38
CA SER A 432 11.49 -20.32 29.25
C SER A 432 11.98 -20.86 27.92
N LEU A 433 11.06 -21.24 27.03
CA LEU A 433 11.33 -21.61 25.64
C LEU A 433 11.53 -20.39 24.74
N ILE A 434 11.22 -19.19 25.23
CA ILE A 434 11.43 -17.93 24.55
C ILE A 434 12.64 -17.23 25.14
N ASP A 435 13.60 -16.84 24.31
CA ASP A 435 14.75 -16.03 24.73
C ASP A 435 14.28 -14.63 25.16
N ARG A 436 14.45 -14.33 26.46
CA ARG A 436 14.08 -13.03 27.04
C ARG A 436 15.04 -11.90 26.68
N GLY A 437 16.25 -12.24 26.25
CA GLY A 437 17.30 -11.28 25.88
C GLY A 437 17.24 -10.89 24.40
N ALA A 438 16.60 -11.68 23.57
CA ALA A 438 16.49 -11.43 22.15
C ALA A 438 15.43 -10.34 21.84
N PRO A 439 15.72 -9.42 20.92
CA PRO A 439 14.72 -8.44 20.44
C PRO A 439 13.60 -9.14 19.68
N LEU A 440 12.39 -8.56 19.79
CA LEU A 440 11.27 -8.99 18.96
C LEU A 440 11.56 -8.73 17.48
N ALA A 441 11.32 -9.73 16.64
CA ALA A 441 11.46 -9.68 15.19
C ALA A 441 10.08 -9.77 14.49
N TYR A 442 10.06 -9.50 13.19
CA TYR A 442 8.89 -9.68 12.33
C TYR A 442 9.28 -10.38 11.02
N ASP A 443 8.48 -11.35 10.59
CA ASP A 443 8.49 -11.94 9.25
C ASP A 443 7.05 -12.03 8.74
N GLY A 444 6.79 -11.58 7.52
CA GLY A 444 5.45 -11.69 6.91
C GLY A 444 5.55 -11.74 5.40
N ASN A 445 4.65 -12.50 4.78
CA ASN A 445 4.69 -12.70 3.35
C ASN A 445 3.42 -12.20 2.66
N SER A 446 3.55 -11.71 1.41
CA SER A 446 2.40 -11.22 0.64
C SER A 446 1.74 -10.03 1.35
N GLN A 447 0.44 -10.09 1.63
CA GLN A 447 -0.22 -9.09 2.48
C GLN A 447 0.52 -8.90 3.81
N GLY A 448 1.08 -9.96 4.41
CA GLY A 448 1.92 -9.88 5.60
C GLY A 448 3.19 -9.06 5.38
N GLY A 449 3.78 -9.10 4.19
CA GLY A 449 4.87 -8.22 3.78
C GLY A 449 4.43 -6.76 3.62
N ILE A 450 3.24 -6.53 3.06
CA ILE A 450 2.66 -5.19 2.85
C ILE A 450 2.27 -4.54 4.18
N MET A 451 1.43 -5.20 4.99
CA MET A 451 1.00 -4.70 6.30
C MET A 451 2.15 -4.66 7.30
N GLY A 452 3.11 -5.60 7.17
CA GLY A 452 4.32 -5.65 7.97
C GLY A 452 5.19 -4.40 7.84
N GLY A 453 5.20 -3.76 6.67
CA GLY A 453 5.87 -2.47 6.49
C GLY A 453 5.27 -1.37 7.36
N ALA A 454 3.94 -1.23 7.38
CA ALA A 454 3.25 -0.29 8.25
C ALA A 454 3.45 -0.62 9.74
N LEU A 455 3.31 -1.91 10.12
CA LEU A 455 3.55 -2.36 11.49
C LEU A 455 4.98 -2.04 11.94
N THR A 456 5.97 -2.25 11.08
CA THR A 456 7.37 -1.93 11.38
C THR A 456 7.52 -0.44 11.70
N ALA A 457 6.96 0.43 10.87
CA ALA A 457 7.06 1.88 11.06
C ALA A 457 6.40 2.38 12.35
N VAL A 458 5.36 1.70 12.86
CA VAL A 458 4.63 2.16 14.05
C VAL A 458 5.02 1.44 15.34
N SER A 459 5.73 0.31 15.27
CA SER A 459 6.02 -0.51 16.44
C SER A 459 7.21 0.03 17.23
N PRO A 460 7.06 0.31 18.54
CA PRO A 460 8.19 0.71 19.39
C PRO A 460 9.10 -0.46 19.75
N ASP A 461 8.67 -1.70 19.53
CA ASP A 461 9.35 -2.91 19.99
C ASP A 461 10.12 -3.63 18.88
N LEU A 462 9.78 -3.40 17.61
CA LEU A 462 10.50 -3.94 16.46
C LEU A 462 11.75 -3.11 16.15
N ARG A 463 12.79 -3.77 15.69
CA ARG A 463 13.98 -3.13 15.12
C ARG A 463 14.33 -3.66 13.75
N ARG A 464 13.86 -4.86 13.43
CA ARG A 464 14.15 -5.57 12.18
C ARG A 464 12.90 -6.29 11.71
N ALA A 465 12.66 -6.20 10.41
CA ALA A 465 11.54 -6.87 9.77
C ALA A 465 11.96 -7.48 8.44
N VAL A 466 11.51 -8.69 8.19
CA VAL A 466 11.56 -9.30 6.87
C VAL A 466 10.19 -9.14 6.23
N LEU A 467 10.18 -8.53 5.06
CA LEU A 467 9.00 -8.36 4.23
C LEU A 467 9.16 -9.27 3.01
N GLY A 468 8.48 -10.40 3.03
CA GLY A 468 8.51 -11.38 1.95
C GLY A 468 7.49 -11.04 0.88
N VAL A 469 7.94 -10.97 -0.37
CA VAL A 469 7.15 -10.59 -1.55
C VAL A 469 6.24 -9.38 -1.27
N PRO A 470 6.84 -8.27 -0.75
CA PRO A 470 6.10 -7.11 -0.31
C PRO A 470 5.82 -6.16 -1.47
N ALA A 471 4.90 -5.24 -1.23
CA ALA A 471 4.68 -4.07 -2.06
C ALA A 471 4.12 -2.92 -1.22
N MET A 472 3.98 -1.77 -1.83
CA MET A 472 3.15 -0.69 -1.32
C MET A 472 2.34 -0.08 -2.46
N ASN A 473 1.27 0.65 -2.08
CA ASN A 473 0.34 1.28 -3.00
C ASN A 473 -0.55 0.27 -3.75
N TYR A 474 -1.62 -0.13 -3.09
CA TYR A 474 -2.61 -1.04 -3.68
C TYR A 474 -3.17 -0.55 -5.00
N SER A 475 -3.32 0.79 -5.20
CA SER A 475 -3.82 1.34 -6.47
C SER A 475 -2.88 1.08 -7.65
N THR A 476 -1.58 0.90 -7.39
CA THR A 476 -0.60 0.46 -8.39
C THR A 476 -0.66 -1.04 -8.61
N MET A 477 -0.85 -1.80 -7.53
CA MET A 477 -0.75 -3.26 -7.53
C MET A 477 -2.00 -3.96 -8.07
N LEU A 478 -3.22 -3.51 -7.70
CA LEU A 478 -4.46 -4.28 -7.91
C LEU A 478 -4.65 -4.73 -9.35
N ASN A 479 -4.58 -3.80 -10.31
CA ASN A 479 -4.78 -4.15 -11.73
C ASN A 479 -3.64 -5.03 -12.31
N ARG A 480 -2.52 -5.19 -11.59
CA ARG A 480 -1.39 -6.04 -11.96
C ARG A 480 -1.35 -7.37 -11.22
N SER A 481 -2.33 -7.62 -10.35
CA SER A 481 -2.39 -8.82 -9.52
C SER A 481 -3.35 -9.84 -10.07
N SER A 482 -2.93 -11.10 -10.17
CA SER A 482 -3.79 -12.24 -10.51
C SER A 482 -4.87 -12.52 -9.46
N ASP A 483 -4.76 -11.95 -8.26
CA ASP A 483 -5.75 -12.09 -7.19
C ASP A 483 -6.93 -11.10 -7.33
N PHE A 484 -6.74 -10.00 -8.05
CA PHE A 484 -7.76 -8.93 -8.12
C PHE A 484 -8.96 -9.24 -9.05
N PRO A 485 -8.87 -9.98 -10.16
CA PRO A 485 -9.97 -10.15 -11.12
C PRO A 485 -11.30 -10.61 -10.50
N GLN A 486 -11.28 -11.41 -9.45
CA GLN A 486 -12.49 -11.85 -8.75
C GLN A 486 -13.18 -10.70 -8.02
N TYR A 487 -12.44 -9.73 -7.49
CA TYR A 487 -12.94 -8.52 -6.83
C TYR A 487 -13.27 -7.43 -7.85
N ALA A 488 -12.48 -7.32 -8.92
CA ALA A 488 -12.72 -6.40 -10.04
C ALA A 488 -14.11 -6.60 -10.66
N ARG A 489 -14.59 -7.85 -10.77
CA ARG A 489 -15.95 -8.14 -11.25
C ARG A 489 -17.04 -7.46 -10.43
N VAL A 490 -16.89 -7.37 -9.11
CA VAL A 490 -17.82 -6.65 -8.24
C VAL A 490 -17.69 -5.14 -8.50
N PHE A 491 -16.47 -4.65 -8.59
CA PHE A 491 -16.21 -3.24 -8.88
C PHE A 491 -16.75 -2.83 -10.25
N ASP A 492 -16.60 -3.66 -11.28
CA ASP A 492 -17.15 -3.47 -12.63
C ASP A 492 -18.69 -3.35 -12.64
N LEU A 493 -19.37 -4.11 -11.80
CA LEU A 493 -20.83 -4.04 -11.71
C LEU A 493 -21.33 -2.75 -11.09
N PHE A 494 -20.61 -2.22 -10.11
CA PHE A 494 -21.05 -1.03 -9.38
C PHE A 494 -20.42 0.27 -9.89
N TYR A 495 -19.28 0.21 -10.56
CA TYR A 495 -18.59 1.33 -11.20
C TYR A 495 -18.18 0.91 -12.62
N PRO A 496 -19.14 0.85 -13.58
CA PRO A 496 -18.87 0.27 -14.90
C PRO A 496 -17.96 1.12 -15.79
N ASP A 497 -17.83 2.41 -15.53
CA ASP A 497 -16.93 3.29 -16.27
C ASP A 497 -15.48 3.10 -15.82
N LYS A 498 -14.59 2.72 -16.74
CA LYS A 498 -13.19 2.44 -16.43
C LYS A 498 -12.40 3.66 -15.98
N LEU A 499 -12.76 4.86 -16.46
CA LEU A 499 -12.16 6.10 -16.00
C LEU A 499 -12.53 6.37 -14.53
N ASP A 500 -13.81 6.18 -14.18
CA ASP A 500 -14.29 6.29 -12.80
C ASP A 500 -13.65 5.25 -11.89
N GLN A 501 -13.33 4.06 -12.41
CA GLN A 501 -12.62 3.04 -11.64
C GLN A 501 -11.21 3.48 -11.24
N GLN A 502 -10.45 4.11 -12.14
CA GLN A 502 -9.12 4.63 -11.79
C GLN A 502 -9.22 5.74 -10.72
N ILE A 503 -10.21 6.64 -10.83
CA ILE A 503 -10.48 7.65 -9.80
C ILE A 503 -10.88 6.96 -8.48
N GLY A 504 -11.74 5.93 -8.55
CA GLY A 504 -12.15 5.13 -7.39
C GLY A 504 -10.97 4.47 -6.69
N LEU A 505 -10.04 3.87 -7.44
CA LEU A 505 -8.81 3.29 -6.90
C LEU A 505 -7.90 4.35 -6.26
N ALA A 506 -7.82 5.55 -6.84
CA ALA A 506 -7.05 6.65 -6.26
C ALA A 506 -7.67 7.17 -4.96
N LEU A 507 -9.00 7.28 -4.89
CA LEU A 507 -9.72 7.62 -3.67
C LEU A 507 -9.55 6.54 -2.58
N ILE A 508 -9.71 5.27 -2.95
CA ILE A 508 -9.48 4.14 -2.05
C ILE A 508 -8.06 4.19 -1.48
N GLN A 509 -7.05 4.51 -2.30
CA GLN A 509 -5.65 4.60 -1.85
C GLN A 509 -5.47 5.63 -0.73
N MET A 510 -6.09 6.79 -0.80
CA MET A 510 -6.01 7.81 0.27
C MET A 510 -6.49 7.29 1.63
N LEU A 511 -7.42 6.34 1.65
CA LEU A 511 -7.84 5.68 2.90
C LEU A 511 -6.94 4.50 3.25
N TRP A 512 -6.50 3.74 2.26
CA TRP A 512 -5.62 2.59 2.46
C TRP A 512 -4.26 2.98 3.03
N ASP A 513 -3.74 4.15 2.69
CA ASP A 513 -2.49 4.70 3.23
C ASP A 513 -2.43 4.61 4.76
N ARG A 514 -3.56 4.73 5.44
CA ARG A 514 -3.65 4.62 6.90
C ARG A 514 -3.45 3.21 7.43
N GLY A 515 -3.55 2.18 6.58
CA GLY A 515 -3.51 0.77 6.95
C GLY A 515 -2.48 -0.08 6.23
N GLU A 516 -1.69 0.50 5.29
CA GLU A 516 -0.68 -0.23 4.54
C GLU A 516 0.64 0.53 4.45
N ALA A 517 1.68 -0.10 3.91
CA ALA A 517 3.03 0.45 3.88
C ALA A 517 3.14 1.83 3.22
N ASN A 518 2.29 2.16 2.22
CA ASN A 518 2.41 3.41 1.46
C ASN A 518 2.35 4.67 2.33
N GLY A 519 1.46 4.72 3.30
CA GLY A 519 1.33 5.87 4.19
C GLY A 519 2.38 5.95 5.31
N TYR A 520 3.29 4.98 5.38
CA TYR A 520 4.32 4.87 6.43
C TYR A 520 5.73 4.72 5.88
N ALA A 521 5.88 4.56 4.56
CA ALA A 521 7.16 4.17 3.96
C ALA A 521 8.30 5.16 4.25
N GLN A 522 8.03 6.47 4.26
CA GLN A 522 9.03 7.49 4.55
C GLN A 522 9.57 7.40 5.99
N HIS A 523 8.82 6.72 6.89
CA HIS A 523 9.14 6.57 8.30
C HIS A 523 9.51 5.13 8.69
N MET A 524 9.64 4.24 7.70
CA MET A 524 9.89 2.83 7.95
C MET A 524 11.34 2.55 8.36
N THR A 525 12.29 3.41 8.00
CA THR A 525 13.74 3.20 8.20
C THR A 525 14.41 4.34 8.94
N ASP A 526 14.96 5.34 8.21
CA ASP A 526 15.91 6.33 8.74
C ASP A 526 15.25 7.56 9.39
N ASP A 527 13.97 7.84 9.11
CA ASP A 527 13.17 8.91 9.74
C ASP A 527 12.00 8.32 10.55
N PRO A 528 12.29 7.66 11.69
CA PRO A 528 11.27 6.92 12.42
C PRO A 528 10.20 7.85 13.02
N LEU A 529 8.98 7.33 13.10
CA LEU A 529 7.85 7.99 13.74
C LEU A 529 8.13 8.24 15.24
N PRO A 530 7.52 9.26 15.86
CA PRO A 530 7.68 9.52 17.28
C PRO A 530 7.44 8.28 18.14
N GLY A 531 8.33 8.03 19.09
CA GLY A 531 8.26 6.87 19.99
C GLY A 531 8.63 5.53 19.37
N THR A 532 9.18 5.50 18.16
CA THR A 532 9.71 4.29 17.52
C THR A 532 11.23 4.37 17.33
N PRO A 533 11.95 3.23 17.35
CA PRO A 533 13.37 3.20 16.97
C PRO A 533 13.53 3.32 15.46
N ALA A 534 14.73 3.57 14.99
CA ALA A 534 15.09 3.32 13.59
C ALA A 534 15.01 1.81 13.31
N HIS A 535 14.51 1.45 12.13
CA HIS A 535 14.33 0.07 11.72
C HIS A 535 15.20 -0.29 10.53
N ARG A 536 15.49 -1.59 10.42
CA ARG A 536 16.09 -2.19 9.22
C ARG A 536 15.10 -3.17 8.61
N VAL A 537 15.00 -3.14 7.30
CA VAL A 537 14.03 -3.95 6.53
C VAL A 537 14.77 -4.78 5.49
N LEU A 538 14.52 -6.08 5.46
CA LEU A 538 14.89 -6.96 4.37
C LEU A 538 13.67 -7.29 3.53
N MET A 539 13.69 -6.93 2.26
CA MET A 539 12.68 -7.27 1.27
C MET A 539 13.16 -8.47 0.45
N HIS A 540 12.43 -9.57 0.45
CA HIS A 540 12.61 -10.66 -0.52
C HIS A 540 11.56 -10.52 -1.62
N VAL A 541 11.97 -10.38 -2.87
CA VAL A 541 11.10 -10.15 -4.02
C VAL A 541 11.22 -11.34 -4.97
N ALA A 542 10.11 -11.93 -5.37
CA ALA A 542 10.07 -12.95 -6.42
C ALA A 542 9.99 -12.27 -7.79
N PHE A 543 10.96 -12.50 -8.67
CA PHE A 543 10.93 -11.92 -10.02
C PHE A 543 9.83 -12.57 -10.86
N GLY A 544 8.97 -11.76 -11.47
CA GLY A 544 7.82 -12.23 -12.24
C GLY A 544 6.60 -12.59 -11.39
N ASP A 545 6.52 -12.12 -10.14
CA ASP A 545 5.42 -12.39 -9.20
C ASP A 545 4.05 -12.04 -9.81
N HIS A 546 3.13 -13.02 -9.81
CA HIS A 546 1.80 -12.86 -10.39
C HIS A 546 0.82 -12.18 -9.42
N GLN A 547 1.04 -12.27 -8.12
CA GLN A 547 0.12 -11.76 -7.09
C GLN A 547 0.53 -10.37 -6.62
N VAL A 548 1.84 -10.13 -6.44
CA VAL A 548 2.38 -8.87 -5.95
C VAL A 548 3.36 -8.28 -6.98
N ALA A 549 2.89 -7.27 -7.69
CA ALA A 549 3.63 -6.69 -8.81
C ALA A 549 5.00 -6.13 -8.42
N ASN A 550 6.07 -6.60 -9.08
CA ASN A 550 7.46 -6.20 -8.80
C ASN A 550 7.67 -4.68 -8.82
N VAL A 551 7.03 -3.95 -9.75
CA VAL A 551 7.13 -2.49 -9.81
C VAL A 551 6.71 -1.81 -8.50
N ALA A 552 5.73 -2.37 -7.79
CA ALA A 552 5.28 -1.84 -6.50
C ALA A 552 6.27 -2.13 -5.37
N SER A 553 6.99 -3.26 -5.43
CA SER A 553 8.14 -3.55 -4.54
C SER A 553 9.30 -2.57 -4.80
N ASP A 554 9.56 -2.25 -6.07
CA ASP A 554 10.63 -1.31 -6.45
C ASP A 554 10.34 0.11 -5.98
N VAL A 555 9.08 0.56 -6.05
CA VAL A 555 8.64 1.85 -5.50
C VAL A 555 8.86 1.88 -3.99
N GLN A 556 8.55 0.78 -3.29
CA GLN A 556 8.81 0.65 -1.84
C GLN A 556 10.31 0.74 -1.54
N ALA A 557 11.13 -0.02 -2.26
CA ALA A 557 12.59 -0.03 -2.05
C ALA A 557 13.22 1.36 -2.25
N ARG A 558 12.81 2.10 -3.30
CA ARG A 558 13.27 3.48 -3.53
C ARG A 558 12.83 4.42 -2.42
N THR A 559 11.61 4.28 -1.95
CA THR A 559 11.03 5.17 -0.92
C THR A 559 11.68 4.98 0.44
N ILE A 560 11.93 3.72 0.84
CA ILE A 560 12.57 3.41 2.14
C ILE A 560 14.09 3.50 2.12
N GLY A 561 14.71 3.83 0.97
CA GLY A 561 16.15 3.91 0.84
C GLY A 561 16.87 2.55 0.89
N ALA A 562 16.18 1.45 0.56
CA ALA A 562 16.79 0.13 0.52
C ALA A 562 17.84 0.02 -0.59
N ARG A 563 18.83 -0.87 -0.41
CA ARG A 563 19.79 -1.23 -1.46
C ARG A 563 19.42 -2.56 -2.09
N VAL A 564 19.61 -2.72 -3.39
CA VAL A 564 19.39 -3.99 -4.07
C VAL A 564 20.68 -4.82 -4.14
N HIS A 565 20.57 -6.13 -3.87
CA HIS A 565 21.68 -7.07 -4.08
C HIS A 565 22.09 -7.11 -5.56
N ALA A 566 23.38 -7.01 -5.83
CA ALA A 566 23.90 -7.01 -7.20
C ALA A 566 24.96 -8.10 -7.42
N PRO A 567 24.85 -8.83 -8.56
CA PRO A 567 23.86 -8.68 -9.62
C PRO A 567 22.48 -9.22 -9.19
N ALA A 568 21.41 -8.45 -9.43
CA ALA A 568 20.06 -8.84 -9.02
C ALA A 568 19.45 -9.92 -9.92
N LEU A 569 19.73 -9.86 -11.22
CA LEU A 569 19.23 -10.78 -12.25
C LEU A 569 20.37 -11.15 -13.22
N ARG A 570 20.19 -12.28 -13.91
CA ARG A 570 21.05 -12.64 -15.05
C ARG A 570 20.84 -11.66 -16.20
N PRO A 571 21.88 -11.38 -17.02
CA PRO A 571 21.71 -10.55 -18.22
C PRO A 571 20.56 -11.02 -19.12
N GLY A 572 19.75 -10.08 -19.60
CA GLY A 572 18.62 -10.35 -20.49
C GLY A 572 17.33 -10.85 -19.81
N ARG A 573 17.30 -10.95 -18.47
CA ARG A 573 16.10 -11.35 -17.73
C ARG A 573 15.08 -10.20 -17.57
N SER A 574 15.52 -8.98 -17.38
CA SER A 574 14.64 -7.81 -17.30
C SER A 574 14.53 -7.12 -18.67
N PRO A 575 13.35 -6.62 -19.04
CA PRO A 575 13.16 -5.76 -20.20
C PRO A 575 13.59 -4.31 -19.97
N ASP A 576 13.98 -3.94 -18.74
CA ASP A 576 14.28 -2.57 -18.36
C ASP A 576 15.62 -2.10 -18.93
N ASP A 577 15.68 -0.85 -19.39
CA ASP A 577 16.90 -0.19 -19.85
C ASP A 577 17.97 -0.15 -18.73
N ALA A 578 17.52 0.07 -17.50
CA ALA A 578 18.33 0.04 -16.29
C ALA A 578 17.54 -0.66 -15.17
N PRO A 579 17.67 -2.00 -15.01
CA PRO A 579 16.96 -2.74 -13.96
C PRO A 579 17.20 -2.13 -12.59
N TYR A 580 16.13 -1.97 -11.82
CA TYR A 580 16.15 -1.35 -10.47
C TYR A 580 16.66 0.09 -10.47
N TRP A 581 16.37 0.84 -11.53
CA TRP A 581 16.77 2.24 -11.67
C TRP A 581 16.50 3.03 -10.37
N GLY A 582 17.51 3.81 -9.94
CA GLY A 582 17.42 4.66 -8.76
C GLY A 582 17.49 3.93 -7.41
N ILE A 583 17.70 2.61 -7.39
CA ILE A 583 17.96 1.83 -6.18
C ILE A 583 19.48 1.56 -6.09
N PRO A 584 20.20 2.08 -5.07
CA PRO A 584 21.62 1.81 -4.90
C PRO A 584 21.89 0.31 -4.70
N THR A 585 23.04 -0.18 -5.15
CA THR A 585 23.40 -1.60 -5.05
C THR A 585 24.26 -1.92 -3.83
N PHE A 586 24.31 -3.20 -3.44
CA PHE A 586 25.32 -3.76 -2.57
C PHE A 586 25.79 -5.14 -3.09
N GLY A 587 26.97 -5.59 -2.66
CA GLY A 587 27.56 -6.88 -3.05
C GLY A 587 27.46 -7.92 -1.94
N ALA A 588 28.61 -8.34 -1.38
CA ALA A 588 28.69 -9.46 -0.44
C ALA A 588 27.91 -9.26 0.86
N SER A 589 27.72 -8.04 1.34
CA SER A 589 26.92 -7.74 2.52
C SER A 589 26.57 -6.27 2.65
N HIS A 590 25.50 -5.99 3.42
CA HIS A 590 25.05 -4.64 3.73
C HIS A 590 24.52 -4.54 5.17
N ASP A 591 24.96 -3.52 5.90
CA ASP A 591 24.42 -3.15 7.22
C ASP A 591 23.34 -2.08 7.04
N GLY A 592 22.10 -2.49 6.83
CA GLY A 592 20.99 -1.58 6.54
C GLY A 592 19.81 -2.28 5.90
N SER A 593 18.88 -1.49 5.36
CA SER A 593 17.71 -2.00 4.64
C SER A 593 18.10 -2.42 3.22
N ALA A 594 17.60 -3.58 2.79
CA ALA A 594 17.93 -4.13 1.49
C ALA A 594 16.77 -4.87 0.82
N MET A 595 16.88 -4.99 -0.49
CA MET A 595 16.04 -5.80 -1.35
C MET A 595 16.89 -6.89 -2.00
N VAL A 596 16.44 -8.13 -1.95
CA VAL A 596 17.03 -9.28 -2.63
C VAL A 596 15.99 -9.88 -3.56
N VAL A 597 16.34 -9.98 -4.84
CA VAL A 597 15.48 -10.51 -5.89
C VAL A 597 15.79 -11.98 -6.12
N TRP A 598 14.77 -12.81 -6.08
CA TRP A 598 14.83 -14.25 -6.28
C TRP A 598 14.18 -14.62 -7.61
N ASP A 599 14.92 -15.27 -8.50
CA ASP A 599 14.49 -15.61 -9.87
C ASP A 599 14.28 -17.12 -10.01
N SER A 600 13.03 -17.54 -10.17
CA SER A 600 12.63 -18.93 -10.44
C SER A 600 12.49 -19.24 -11.94
N GLY A 601 12.89 -18.32 -12.82
CA GLY A 601 12.79 -18.51 -14.27
C GLY A 601 11.46 -18.05 -14.87
N THR A 602 10.50 -17.55 -14.09
CA THR A 602 9.23 -16.99 -14.57
C THR A 602 9.49 -15.81 -15.51
N PRO A 603 8.74 -15.63 -16.62
CA PRO A 603 8.86 -14.48 -17.50
C PRO A 603 8.78 -13.14 -16.75
N ALA A 604 9.37 -12.10 -17.33
CA ALA A 604 9.25 -10.75 -16.79
C ALA A 604 7.76 -10.31 -16.77
N PRO A 605 7.34 -9.52 -15.76
CA PRO A 605 5.96 -9.07 -15.69
C PRO A 605 5.59 -8.16 -16.87
N PRO A 606 4.29 -8.05 -17.22
CA PRO A 606 3.81 -7.13 -18.25
C PRO A 606 4.21 -5.68 -17.96
N THR A 607 4.50 -4.92 -19.00
CA THR A 607 4.79 -3.48 -18.90
C THR A 607 3.52 -2.62 -18.78
N SER A 608 2.34 -3.19 -19.06
CA SER A 608 1.03 -2.58 -18.87
C SER A 608 0.46 -2.84 -17.46
N ASN A 609 -0.62 -2.14 -17.11
CA ASN A 609 -1.33 -2.37 -15.84
C ASN A 609 -2.27 -3.59 -15.91
N THR A 610 -1.71 -4.73 -16.30
CA THR A 610 -2.39 -6.03 -16.37
C THR A 610 -1.61 -7.09 -15.58
N PRO A 611 -2.27 -8.13 -15.06
CA PRO A 611 -1.58 -9.20 -14.34
C PRO A 611 -0.73 -10.05 -15.30
N PRO A 612 0.35 -10.69 -14.82
CA PRO A 612 1.06 -11.73 -15.56
C PRO A 612 0.14 -12.94 -15.85
N GLU A 613 0.28 -13.52 -17.03
CA GLU A 613 -0.48 -14.70 -17.46
C GLU A 613 0.42 -15.86 -17.89
N GLU A 614 1.74 -15.62 -18.03
CA GLU A 614 2.70 -16.59 -18.55
C GLU A 614 3.62 -17.13 -17.45
N GLY A 615 3.93 -18.41 -17.53
CA GLY A 615 4.84 -19.11 -16.62
C GLY A 615 4.16 -19.53 -15.31
N SER A 616 4.96 -20.12 -14.42
CA SER A 616 4.54 -20.48 -13.08
C SER A 616 4.62 -19.25 -12.16
N ASP A 617 3.66 -19.10 -11.26
CA ASP A 617 3.67 -18.03 -10.26
C ASP A 617 4.76 -18.27 -9.21
N PRO A 618 5.80 -17.41 -9.13
CA PRO A 618 6.93 -17.59 -8.20
C PRO A 618 6.64 -17.02 -6.80
N HIS A 619 5.44 -16.53 -6.55
CA HIS A 619 5.06 -15.80 -5.33
C HIS A 619 5.48 -16.50 -4.03
N SER A 620 5.46 -17.83 -4.01
CA SER A 620 5.79 -18.61 -2.81
C SER A 620 7.25 -19.07 -2.76
N ASP A 621 8.02 -18.92 -3.83
CA ASP A 621 9.32 -19.57 -3.96
C ASP A 621 10.37 -19.07 -2.97
N PRO A 622 10.56 -17.74 -2.75
CA PRO A 622 11.59 -17.26 -1.84
C PRO A 622 11.40 -17.77 -0.40
N ARG A 623 10.15 -17.87 0.08
CA ARG A 623 9.89 -18.33 1.46
C ARG A 623 10.16 -19.83 1.65
N ASN A 624 10.14 -20.60 0.56
CA ASN A 624 10.39 -22.04 0.58
C ASN A 624 11.87 -22.41 0.35
N ASP A 625 12.69 -21.45 -0.09
CA ASP A 625 14.12 -21.66 -0.33
C ASP A 625 14.93 -21.63 0.97
N ALA A 626 15.86 -22.59 1.15
CA ALA A 626 16.67 -22.72 2.37
C ALA A 626 17.68 -21.59 2.53
N ASP A 627 18.30 -21.13 1.44
CA ASP A 627 19.26 -20.03 1.47
C ASP A 627 18.55 -18.70 1.79
N ALA A 628 17.32 -18.51 1.27
CA ALA A 628 16.51 -17.37 1.63
C ALA A 628 16.14 -17.38 3.12
N ARG A 629 15.76 -18.53 3.70
CA ARG A 629 15.52 -18.63 5.14
C ARG A 629 16.77 -18.34 5.96
N ARG A 630 17.93 -18.86 5.54
CA ARG A 630 19.21 -18.56 6.18
C ARG A 630 19.55 -17.06 6.14
N GLN A 631 19.32 -16.39 5.01
CA GLN A 631 19.52 -14.94 4.89
C GLN A 631 18.62 -14.15 5.84
N LYS A 632 17.32 -14.50 5.89
CA LYS A 632 16.37 -13.93 6.85
C LYS A 632 16.83 -14.08 8.29
N ALA A 633 17.27 -15.29 8.67
CA ALA A 633 17.73 -15.58 10.03
C ALA A 633 18.92 -14.70 10.43
N VAL A 634 19.97 -14.63 9.59
CA VAL A 634 21.13 -13.78 9.82
C VAL A 634 20.73 -12.31 9.93
N PHE A 635 19.83 -11.85 9.06
CA PHE A 635 19.36 -10.47 9.10
C PHE A 635 18.57 -10.18 10.39
N LEU A 636 17.62 -11.03 10.76
CA LEU A 636 16.81 -10.83 11.98
C LEU A 636 17.68 -10.90 13.25
N GLU A 637 18.76 -11.68 13.24
CA GLU A 637 19.69 -11.77 14.35
C GLU A 637 20.64 -10.58 14.45
N THR A 638 21.22 -10.15 13.31
CA THR A 638 22.34 -9.19 13.28
C THR A 638 21.97 -7.82 12.72
N GLY A 639 20.93 -7.72 11.89
CA GLY A 639 20.59 -6.55 11.07
C GLY A 639 21.49 -6.41 9.83
N ARG A 640 22.26 -7.43 9.50
CA ARG A 640 23.14 -7.47 8.34
C ARG A 640 22.57 -8.37 7.27
N VAL A 641 22.42 -7.88 6.06
CA VAL A 641 22.10 -8.68 4.89
C VAL A 641 23.38 -9.26 4.31
N VAL A 642 23.44 -10.57 4.15
CA VAL A 642 24.60 -11.29 3.58
C VAL A 642 24.23 -11.88 2.23
N ASP A 643 25.19 -11.93 1.32
CA ASP A 643 25.05 -12.69 0.09
C ASP A 643 24.99 -14.19 0.41
N VAL A 644 23.93 -14.85 -0.01
CA VAL A 644 23.75 -16.31 0.08
C VAL A 644 23.76 -16.98 -1.29
N CYS A 645 23.99 -16.19 -2.35
CA CYS A 645 23.87 -16.59 -3.75
C CYS A 645 25.24 -16.72 -4.45
N GLY A 646 26.34 -16.68 -3.66
CA GLY A 646 27.70 -16.93 -4.15
C GLY A 646 28.25 -15.84 -5.08
N GLY A 647 27.86 -14.58 -4.88
CA GLY A 647 28.30 -13.45 -5.70
C GLY A 647 27.55 -13.28 -7.03
N GLY A 648 26.56 -14.14 -7.28
CA GLY A 648 25.68 -14.09 -8.45
C GLY A 648 24.26 -13.66 -8.11
N PRO A 649 23.35 -13.64 -9.12
CA PRO A 649 21.93 -13.47 -8.88
C PRO A 649 21.36 -14.62 -8.04
N CYS A 650 20.40 -14.34 -7.18
CA CYS A 650 19.71 -15.37 -6.41
C CYS A 650 18.72 -16.11 -7.32
N VAL A 651 19.00 -17.37 -7.61
CA VAL A 651 18.22 -18.22 -8.51
C VAL A 651 17.66 -19.39 -7.74
N ILE A 652 16.36 -19.58 -7.82
CA ILE A 652 15.69 -20.77 -7.31
C ILE A 652 15.52 -21.77 -8.44
N THR A 653 16.04 -22.97 -8.25
CA THR A 653 15.80 -24.06 -9.20
C THR A 653 14.58 -24.84 -8.72
N PRO A 654 13.51 -24.92 -9.53
CA PRO A 654 12.27 -25.63 -9.18
C PRO A 654 12.46 -27.10 -8.83
#